data_2fd7a15f1e8022bd057c73c9add629c1
#
_entry.id   2fd7a15f1e8022bd057c73c9add629c1
#
_cell.length_a   1.000
_cell.length_b   1.000
_cell.length_c   1.000
_cell.angle_alpha   90.00
_cell.angle_beta   90.00
_cell.angle_gamma   90.00
#
_symmetry.space_group_name_H-M   'P 1'
#
loop_
_entity.id
_entity.type
_entity.pdbx_description
1 polymer ?
#
loop_
_entity_poly.entity_id
_entity_poly.type
_entity_poly.pdbx_seq_one_letter_code
_entity_poly.pdbx_strand_id
1 'polypeptide(L)'
;MSRGSHLQAEFDITDYVNVGENTVTAAVYTWNAESYLEDQDFFRFHGIFRDVYLLNRPTEHIRDIYIKPNVSGEVVFEYDFVGGSKPISVEISDPSGNVILNAQVQNGDSVKIDNPRLWSAEHPNLYGVLIDCGGEYIYKRIGFVSVATSKDGELLINGVSVKLKGVNRHDSNPKTGYYTSREDMERDIVLMKQHNINCVRTSHYPNHPEFLEMCDRYGLYVMDECDQETHGVEHAFGLCSLASIGEMASNEDILGSYMDRMIRMVERDKNSPSIFSWSLGNEGQFGTNHVKMSEWTKKRDDSRLIHYERTAFPNKAYGADQIKIDPCVDIISRMYTNLECLEIQGNMRNDERPYFLAEYCHAMGLGPGEVKDYWDIIYKHKRLIGGCIWEWCDHAVEKKLANGKTGYIYGGDSGEFPHDGNFCCDGLVFPDRTPSTGLLEYKKVIEPLKITCVDIKSCEFEIENRYDFSDLSEFAFGYEVTADGKVIDGGELKISAKPHETVKVKIDYSAPESVKDGVFIEIFMNTAKAYDWCEIGHRLAWAQFEIPTEIRVPSAEPLEKITAEDGKRYITVQSGAAEVIVDKVRGMICSVKKNGAELLVRPSDIVIWRALIDNDNYVKPIWESEFFHKTYFKVRSVCTEITDTACVIKVDGAQGSNSRLPIFDIKIEYTITSNGIKTNIHADKNDIKAMNRTSSEETSLDLNLKKDIDEVPRFAMRFALKPEFEDITYFGMGDRECYVDYHEHAKMNVWNSTVTDEYEPYIVPQDCGNHINVKWLELKSDTDSVGFSADRAFEFSALHYTMEEMYEKAHAFELEKSDSTEVMVCYKNRGVGSNSCGPALSRKYCVTDKVIDFEFNIKI
;
A
#
# COMPACT_ATOMS: atom_id res chain seq x y z
N MET A 1 -38.75 8.00 -12.66
CA MET A 1 -37.51 7.42 -13.20
C MET A 1 -36.35 8.13 -12.50
N SER A 2 -35.42 7.39 -11.96
CA SER A 2 -34.18 7.92 -11.38
C SER A 2 -33.01 7.50 -12.25
N ARG A 3 -31.93 8.27 -12.24
CA ARG A 3 -30.65 8.02 -12.92
C ARG A 3 -29.54 8.18 -11.87
N GLY A 4 -28.38 7.64 -12.10
CA GLY A 4 -27.30 7.59 -11.11
C GLY A 4 -27.37 6.34 -10.26
N SER A 5 -26.40 5.42 -10.46
CA SER A 5 -26.46 4.06 -9.90
C SER A 5 -26.12 4.02 -8.41
N HIS A 6 -25.19 4.87 -7.95
CA HIS A 6 -24.71 4.86 -6.56
C HIS A 6 -25.46 5.84 -5.63
N LEU A 7 -26.51 6.48 -6.15
CA LEU A 7 -27.32 7.41 -5.40
C LEU A 7 -28.72 6.83 -5.15
N GLN A 8 -29.30 7.13 -4.00
CA GLN A 8 -30.64 6.66 -3.65
C GLN A 8 -31.69 7.22 -4.60
N ALA A 9 -32.68 6.40 -4.95
CA ALA A 9 -33.86 6.80 -5.74
C ALA A 9 -35.08 6.90 -4.83
N GLU A 10 -35.66 8.07 -4.75
CA GLU A 10 -36.86 8.33 -3.92
C GLU A 10 -38.07 8.59 -4.80
N PHE A 11 -39.20 7.94 -4.46
CA PHE A 11 -40.46 8.08 -5.16
C PHE A 11 -41.60 8.25 -4.17
N ASP A 12 -42.35 9.34 -4.28
CA ASP A 12 -43.61 9.47 -3.58
C ASP A 12 -44.68 8.61 -4.29
N ILE A 13 -45.12 7.59 -3.58
CA ILE A 13 -46.14 6.64 -4.09
C ILE A 13 -47.47 6.80 -3.41
N THR A 14 -47.67 7.85 -2.60
CA THR A 14 -48.88 8.06 -1.77
C THR A 14 -50.18 7.95 -2.57
N ASP A 15 -50.24 8.58 -3.75
CA ASP A 15 -51.43 8.56 -4.60
C ASP A 15 -51.68 7.25 -5.36
N TYR A 16 -50.71 6.30 -5.30
CA TYR A 16 -50.73 5.03 -6.05
C TYR A 16 -51.03 3.81 -5.15
N VAL A 17 -50.94 3.96 -3.84
CA VAL A 17 -51.16 2.83 -2.92
C VAL A 17 -52.63 2.69 -2.51
N ASN A 18 -53.08 1.46 -2.36
CA ASN A 18 -54.40 1.11 -1.93
C ASN A 18 -54.37 0.38 -0.58
N VAL A 19 -55.50 0.38 0.13
CA VAL A 19 -55.65 -0.44 1.33
C VAL A 19 -55.60 -1.92 0.95
N GLY A 20 -54.70 -2.67 1.53
CA GLY A 20 -54.50 -4.09 1.27
C GLY A 20 -53.21 -4.36 0.47
N GLU A 21 -53.22 -5.36 -0.35
CA GLU A 21 -52.04 -5.80 -1.14
C GLU A 21 -51.75 -4.84 -2.27
N ASN A 22 -50.50 -4.45 -2.40
CA ASN A 22 -49.97 -3.61 -3.48
C ASN A 22 -48.75 -4.30 -4.09
N THR A 23 -48.52 -4.12 -5.37
CA THR A 23 -47.35 -4.63 -6.10
C THR A 23 -46.48 -3.48 -6.52
N VAL A 24 -45.20 -3.53 -6.16
CA VAL A 24 -44.14 -2.62 -6.65
C VAL A 24 -43.27 -3.36 -7.66
N THR A 25 -43.08 -2.77 -8.83
CA THR A 25 -42.17 -3.30 -9.86
C THR A 25 -41.08 -2.29 -10.12
N ALA A 26 -39.82 -2.74 -9.95
CA ALA A 26 -38.65 -1.97 -10.30
C ALA A 26 -38.03 -2.51 -11.60
N ALA A 27 -37.84 -1.65 -12.60
CA ALA A 27 -37.12 -1.98 -13.81
C ALA A 27 -35.73 -1.32 -13.76
N VAL A 28 -34.68 -2.15 -13.70
CA VAL A 28 -33.29 -1.70 -13.70
C VAL A 28 -32.70 -1.97 -15.08
N TYR A 29 -32.18 -0.92 -15.71
CA TYR A 29 -31.58 -1.02 -17.03
C TYR A 29 -30.06 -1.17 -16.90
N THR A 30 -29.47 -2.17 -17.57
CA THR A 30 -28.01 -2.39 -17.61
C THR A 30 -27.28 -1.20 -18.25
N TRP A 31 -27.89 -0.60 -19.29
CA TRP A 31 -27.32 0.53 -20.02
C TRP A 31 -28.36 1.64 -20.19
N ASN A 32 -27.94 2.87 -20.02
CA ASN A 32 -28.74 4.06 -20.25
C ASN A 32 -27.83 5.21 -20.75
N ALA A 33 -28.41 6.36 -21.09
CA ALA A 33 -27.67 7.48 -21.64
C ALA A 33 -26.64 8.09 -20.65
N GLU A 34 -26.76 7.80 -19.37
CA GLU A 34 -25.86 8.32 -18.32
C GLU A 34 -24.83 7.29 -17.85
N SER A 35 -24.83 6.05 -18.38
CA SER A 35 -23.79 5.06 -18.10
C SER A 35 -22.39 5.56 -18.45
N TYR A 36 -22.28 6.50 -19.40
CA TYR A 36 -21.00 7.14 -19.75
C TYR A 36 -20.50 8.13 -18.69
N LEU A 37 -21.30 8.48 -17.68
CA LEU A 37 -20.90 9.29 -16.53
C LEU A 37 -20.57 8.44 -15.30
N GLU A 38 -20.74 7.12 -15.39
CA GLU A 38 -20.48 6.15 -14.33
C GLU A 38 -19.53 5.08 -14.87
N ASP A 39 -18.45 5.52 -15.49
CA ASP A 39 -17.53 4.67 -16.23
C ASP A 39 -16.23 4.48 -15.44
N GLN A 40 -16.38 4.12 -14.16
CA GLN A 40 -15.29 3.84 -13.25
C GLN A 40 -14.47 2.62 -13.72
N ASP A 41 -13.17 2.67 -13.51
CA ASP A 41 -12.29 1.53 -13.71
C ASP A 41 -12.47 0.52 -12.56
N PHE A 42 -13.61 -0.18 -12.62
CA PHE A 42 -14.08 -1.06 -11.56
C PHE A 42 -15.03 -2.13 -12.12
N PHE A 43 -15.54 -3.00 -11.25
CA PHE A 43 -16.56 -3.99 -11.62
C PHE A 43 -17.77 -3.37 -12.35
N ARG A 44 -18.36 -4.12 -13.27
CA ARG A 44 -19.57 -3.76 -14.01
C ARG A 44 -20.76 -4.63 -13.58
N PHE A 45 -21.03 -4.72 -12.28
CA PHE A 45 -22.19 -5.42 -11.77
C PHE A 45 -23.47 -4.56 -11.92
N HIS A 46 -24.60 -5.24 -12.04
CA HIS A 46 -25.90 -4.61 -12.27
C HIS A 46 -26.91 -5.10 -11.23
N GLY A 47 -27.96 -4.32 -11.02
CA GLY A 47 -29.06 -4.65 -10.12
C GLY A 47 -29.24 -3.65 -8.99
N ILE A 48 -30.00 -4.05 -7.96
CA ILE A 48 -30.22 -3.27 -6.75
C ILE A 48 -29.29 -3.83 -5.68
N PHE A 49 -28.31 -3.05 -5.26
CA PHE A 49 -27.23 -3.50 -4.36
C PHE A 49 -27.22 -2.78 -3.01
N ARG A 50 -28.16 -1.84 -2.77
CA ARG A 50 -28.35 -1.17 -1.48
C ARG A 50 -29.78 -1.36 -1.02
N ASP A 51 -30.08 -0.99 0.21
CA ASP A 51 -31.37 -1.21 0.87
C ASP A 51 -32.56 -0.64 0.11
N VAL A 52 -33.67 -1.38 0.15
CA VAL A 52 -34.97 -0.95 -0.37
C VAL A 52 -35.99 -0.96 0.77
N TYR A 53 -36.62 0.17 1.04
CA TYR A 53 -37.59 0.29 2.11
C TYR A 53 -38.75 1.19 1.73
N LEU A 54 -39.89 1.01 2.41
CA LEU A 54 -41.02 1.89 2.35
C LEU A 54 -41.04 2.79 3.59
N LEU A 55 -41.04 4.10 3.34
CA LEU A 55 -41.09 5.08 4.39
C LEU A 55 -42.52 5.60 4.51
N ASN A 56 -43.22 5.26 5.60
CA ASN A 56 -44.52 5.81 5.93
C ASN A 56 -44.37 6.99 6.87
N ARG A 57 -44.74 8.16 6.42
CA ARG A 57 -44.56 9.40 7.17
C ARG A 57 -45.91 10.09 7.46
N PRO A 58 -46.02 10.87 8.56
CA PRO A 58 -47.16 11.77 8.78
C PRO A 58 -47.32 12.74 7.59
N THR A 59 -48.54 13.21 7.37
CA THR A 59 -48.81 14.24 6.32
C THR A 59 -48.05 15.54 6.56
N GLU A 60 -47.78 15.85 7.82
CA GLU A 60 -46.91 16.93 8.23
C GLU A 60 -45.61 16.34 8.77
N HIS A 61 -44.49 16.60 8.09
CA HIS A 61 -43.18 16.04 8.43
C HIS A 61 -42.04 16.91 7.91
N ILE A 62 -40.83 16.69 8.43
CA ILE A 62 -39.60 17.32 7.91
C ILE A 62 -39.14 16.52 6.71
N ARG A 63 -39.18 17.12 5.51
CA ARG A 63 -38.68 16.49 4.29
C ARG A 63 -37.12 16.43 4.27
N ASP A 64 -36.50 17.53 4.67
CA ASP A 64 -35.03 17.66 4.72
C ASP A 64 -34.62 18.51 5.92
N ILE A 65 -33.42 18.22 6.46
CA ILE A 65 -32.84 19.01 7.54
C ILE A 65 -31.34 19.14 7.36
N TYR A 66 -30.83 20.36 7.52
CA TYR A 66 -29.42 20.68 7.62
C TYR A 66 -29.15 21.32 8.98
N ILE A 67 -28.35 20.63 9.81
CA ILE A 67 -27.92 21.11 11.12
C ILE A 67 -26.50 21.63 10.96
N LYS A 68 -26.27 22.90 11.23
CA LYS A 68 -24.99 23.60 11.01
C LYS A 68 -24.33 23.96 12.34
N PRO A 69 -23.56 23.04 12.96
CA PRO A 69 -22.74 23.38 14.14
C PRO A 69 -21.50 24.14 13.69
N ASN A 70 -21.08 25.14 14.46
CA ASN A 70 -19.80 25.81 14.25
C ASN A 70 -18.94 25.76 15.55
N VAL A 71 -17.62 25.94 15.39
CA VAL A 71 -16.67 25.81 16.50
C VAL A 71 -16.89 26.79 17.66
N SER A 72 -17.67 27.85 17.45
CA SER A 72 -18.08 28.74 18.52
C SER A 72 -19.18 28.16 19.42
N GLY A 73 -19.78 27.05 19.01
CA GLY A 73 -20.87 26.35 19.70
C GLY A 73 -22.27 26.79 19.25
N GLU A 74 -22.41 27.62 18.25
CA GLU A 74 -23.68 27.92 17.62
C GLU A 74 -24.10 26.77 16.73
N VAL A 75 -25.39 26.38 16.80
CA VAL A 75 -26.00 25.33 15.96
C VAL A 75 -27.23 25.92 15.29
N VAL A 76 -27.15 26.10 13.97
CA VAL A 76 -28.26 26.63 13.14
C VAL A 76 -29.04 25.45 12.59
N PHE A 77 -30.39 25.57 12.57
CA PHE A 77 -31.30 24.56 12.05
C PHE A 77 -31.99 25.08 10.78
N GLU A 78 -31.65 24.51 9.65
CA GLU A 78 -32.37 24.71 8.38
C GLU A 78 -33.16 23.45 8.08
N TYR A 79 -34.45 23.56 7.85
CA TYR A 79 -35.30 22.43 7.51
C TYR A 79 -36.40 22.77 6.54
N ASP A 80 -36.79 21.79 5.74
CA ASP A 80 -37.94 21.86 4.85
C ASP A 80 -39.10 21.03 5.43
N PHE A 81 -40.22 21.71 5.74
CA PHE A 81 -41.34 21.08 6.40
C PHE A 81 -42.52 20.97 5.44
N VAL A 82 -42.98 19.74 5.22
CA VAL A 82 -44.18 19.47 4.40
C VAL A 82 -45.45 19.73 5.24
N GLY A 83 -46.41 20.46 4.67
CA GLY A 83 -47.67 20.78 5.33
C GLY A 83 -47.68 22.12 6.05
N GLY A 84 -46.69 22.97 5.93
CA GLY A 84 -46.58 24.32 6.49
C GLY A 84 -45.24 24.60 7.17
N SER A 85 -45.13 25.73 7.84
CA SER A 85 -43.95 26.07 8.66
C SER A 85 -44.34 25.95 10.12
N LYS A 86 -43.70 25.06 10.85
CA LYS A 86 -43.92 24.84 12.29
C LYS A 86 -42.56 24.83 13.02
N PRO A 87 -42.52 25.32 14.28
CA PRO A 87 -41.37 25.10 15.13
C PRO A 87 -41.21 23.60 15.44
N ILE A 88 -39.99 23.15 15.58
CA ILE A 88 -39.63 21.80 15.99
C ILE A 88 -39.01 21.82 17.40
N SER A 89 -39.24 20.75 18.18
CA SER A 89 -38.54 20.58 19.46
C SER A 89 -37.22 19.88 19.22
N VAL A 90 -36.17 20.43 19.78
CA VAL A 90 -34.84 19.82 19.72
C VAL A 90 -34.28 19.53 21.10
N GLU A 91 -33.80 18.32 21.30
CA GLU A 91 -33.02 17.92 22.47
C GLU A 91 -31.60 17.61 22.04
N ILE A 92 -30.61 18.25 22.69
CA ILE A 92 -29.19 18.00 22.37
C ILE A 92 -28.52 17.34 23.56
N SER A 93 -27.86 16.21 23.30
CA SER A 93 -27.03 15.50 24.27
C SER A 93 -25.55 15.64 23.96
N ASP A 94 -24.72 15.69 25.02
CA ASP A 94 -23.27 15.71 24.91
C ASP A 94 -22.71 14.36 24.44
N PRO A 95 -21.40 14.27 24.09
CA PRO A 95 -20.76 13.00 23.68
C PRO A 95 -20.83 11.87 24.73
N SER A 96 -21.17 12.18 25.98
CA SER A 96 -21.39 11.21 27.05
C SER A 96 -22.86 10.78 27.20
N GLY A 97 -23.75 11.33 26.35
CA GLY A 97 -25.19 11.03 26.36
C GLY A 97 -26.03 11.85 27.33
N ASN A 98 -25.46 12.86 28.01
CA ASN A 98 -26.22 13.70 28.89
C ASN A 98 -26.97 14.79 28.11
N VAL A 99 -28.23 14.98 28.37
CA VAL A 99 -29.04 16.06 27.78
C VAL A 99 -28.56 17.41 28.34
N ILE A 100 -28.10 18.28 27.44
CA ILE A 100 -27.51 19.58 27.78
C ILE A 100 -28.36 20.76 27.33
N LEU A 101 -29.30 20.54 26.39
CA LEU A 101 -30.17 21.60 25.87
C LEU A 101 -31.50 21.01 25.41
N ASN A 102 -32.58 21.76 25.72
CA ASN A 102 -33.90 21.56 25.14
C ASN A 102 -34.39 22.92 24.63
N ALA A 103 -34.86 22.97 23.38
CA ALA A 103 -35.32 24.21 22.78
C ALA A 103 -36.44 23.96 21.75
N GLN A 104 -37.25 25.02 21.50
CA GLN A 104 -38.10 25.10 20.33
C GLN A 104 -37.38 26.00 19.30
N VAL A 105 -37.25 25.52 18.07
CA VAL A 105 -36.58 26.26 16.99
C VAL A 105 -37.45 26.35 15.74
N GLN A 106 -37.40 27.48 15.06
CA GLN A 106 -37.97 27.69 13.76
C GLN A 106 -36.91 27.50 12.68
N ASN A 107 -37.34 27.36 11.43
CA ASN A 107 -36.40 27.29 10.31
C ASN A 107 -35.48 28.53 10.27
N GLY A 108 -34.17 28.34 10.32
CA GLY A 108 -33.13 29.36 10.36
C GLY A 108 -32.78 29.84 11.79
N ASP A 109 -33.44 29.37 12.84
CA ASP A 109 -33.06 29.67 14.22
C ASP A 109 -31.77 28.96 14.62
N SER A 110 -31.08 29.53 15.61
CA SER A 110 -29.90 28.91 16.21
C SER A 110 -30.04 28.71 17.70
N VAL A 111 -29.29 27.73 18.22
CA VAL A 111 -29.08 27.51 19.67
C VAL A 111 -27.60 27.58 20.00
N LYS A 112 -27.26 27.77 21.26
CA LYS A 112 -25.89 27.93 21.72
C LYS A 112 -25.49 26.83 22.70
N ILE A 113 -24.38 26.19 22.44
CA ILE A 113 -23.69 25.26 23.36
C ILE A 113 -22.39 25.92 23.77
N ASP A 114 -22.18 26.12 25.07
CA ASP A 114 -20.97 26.75 25.58
C ASP A 114 -19.79 25.78 25.59
N ASN A 115 -18.65 26.20 25.01
CA ASN A 115 -17.39 25.44 24.97
C ASN A 115 -17.57 23.99 24.49
N PRO A 116 -18.07 23.76 23.27
CA PRO A 116 -18.27 22.41 22.76
C PRO A 116 -16.94 21.66 22.62
N ARG A 117 -16.98 20.35 22.85
CA ARG A 117 -15.87 19.48 22.47
C ARG A 117 -15.86 19.36 20.96
N LEU A 118 -14.75 19.76 20.33
CA LEU A 118 -14.63 19.75 18.88
C LEU A 118 -14.46 18.32 18.36
N TRP A 119 -14.93 18.09 17.17
CA TRP A 119 -14.72 16.84 16.43
C TRP A 119 -13.40 16.89 15.64
N SER A 120 -12.63 15.82 15.71
CA SER A 120 -11.47 15.56 14.82
C SER A 120 -11.31 14.05 14.64
N ALA A 121 -10.48 13.62 13.68
CA ALA A 121 -10.19 12.20 13.48
C ALA A 121 -9.51 11.53 14.69
N GLU A 122 -8.84 12.30 15.56
CA GLU A 122 -8.25 11.81 16.80
C GLU A 122 -9.24 11.82 17.97
N HIS A 123 -10.14 12.79 18.00
CA HIS A 123 -11.17 12.98 19.02
C HIS A 123 -12.56 13.14 18.38
N PRO A 124 -13.23 12.05 17.95
CA PRO A 124 -14.48 12.11 17.22
C PRO A 124 -15.68 12.38 18.15
N ASN A 125 -15.71 13.57 18.75
CA ASN A 125 -16.76 14.00 19.67
C ASN A 125 -18.07 14.30 18.94
N LEU A 126 -19.07 13.44 19.10
CA LEU A 126 -20.38 13.58 18.47
C LEU A 126 -21.44 13.93 19.52
N TYR A 127 -22.26 14.91 19.20
CA TYR A 127 -23.44 15.32 19.97
C TYR A 127 -24.70 14.70 19.35
N GLY A 128 -25.56 14.12 20.17
CA GLY A 128 -26.86 13.62 19.73
C GLY A 128 -27.88 14.77 19.63
N VAL A 129 -28.63 14.80 18.52
CA VAL A 129 -29.73 15.74 18.31
C VAL A 129 -30.99 14.93 18.05
N LEU A 130 -31.93 14.93 19.04
CA LEU A 130 -33.23 14.35 18.87
C LEU A 130 -34.23 15.47 18.51
N ILE A 131 -34.93 15.29 17.42
CA ILE A 131 -35.89 16.24 16.85
C ILE A 131 -37.26 15.64 16.94
N ASP A 132 -38.21 16.36 17.59
CA ASP A 132 -39.63 16.04 17.62
C ASP A 132 -40.38 17.08 16.78
N CYS A 133 -41.00 16.64 15.71
CA CYS A 133 -41.86 17.48 14.84
C CYS A 133 -43.35 17.21 14.99
N GLY A 134 -43.77 16.61 16.11
CA GLY A 134 -45.20 16.43 16.46
C GLY A 134 -45.83 15.17 15.84
N GLY A 135 -45.12 14.05 15.86
CA GLY A 135 -45.60 12.76 15.37
C GLY A 135 -44.48 11.93 14.69
N GLU A 136 -43.35 12.53 14.50
CA GLU A 136 -42.14 11.90 13.96
C GLU A 136 -40.95 12.33 14.81
N TYR A 137 -40.09 11.39 15.12
CA TYR A 137 -38.79 11.62 15.78
C TYR A 137 -37.67 11.37 14.82
N ILE A 138 -36.75 12.33 14.71
CA ILE A 138 -35.56 12.23 13.89
C ILE A 138 -34.35 12.34 14.81
N TYR A 139 -33.43 11.36 14.74
CA TYR A 139 -32.19 11.42 15.48
C TYR A 139 -31.02 11.65 14.52
N LYS A 140 -30.21 12.64 14.81
CA LYS A 140 -28.96 12.94 14.09
C LYS A 140 -27.81 13.07 15.07
N ARG A 141 -26.59 12.79 14.57
CA ARG A 141 -25.34 13.13 15.27
C ARG A 141 -24.68 14.30 14.57
N ILE A 142 -24.13 15.21 15.34
CA ILE A 142 -23.38 16.37 14.83
C ILE A 142 -22.01 16.47 15.48
N GLY A 143 -21.03 17.02 14.78
CA GLY A 143 -19.70 17.33 15.29
C GLY A 143 -19.38 18.80 15.08
N PHE A 144 -18.82 19.45 16.09
CA PHE A 144 -18.34 20.83 15.99
C PHE A 144 -16.95 20.80 15.32
N VAL A 145 -16.87 21.15 14.06
CA VAL A 145 -15.65 21.14 13.26
C VAL A 145 -15.59 22.36 12.35
N SER A 146 -14.40 22.84 12.08
CA SER A 146 -14.15 23.82 11.02
C SER A 146 -13.06 23.31 10.08
N VAL A 147 -13.25 23.56 8.79
CA VAL A 147 -12.30 23.23 7.73
C VAL A 147 -11.91 24.53 7.02
N ALA A 148 -10.61 24.75 6.86
CA ALA A 148 -10.09 25.94 6.19
C ALA A 148 -8.71 25.65 5.56
N THR A 149 -8.20 26.60 4.80
CA THR A 149 -6.82 26.59 4.29
C THR A 149 -6.03 27.77 4.84
N SER A 150 -4.71 27.61 5.07
CA SER A 150 -3.83 28.70 5.45
C SER A 150 -3.22 29.38 4.22
N LYS A 151 -2.61 30.55 4.41
CA LYS A 151 -1.85 31.26 3.36
C LYS A 151 -0.59 30.48 2.92
N ASP A 152 -0.13 29.55 3.74
CA ASP A 152 1.00 28.67 3.42
C ASP A 152 0.55 27.38 2.69
N GLY A 153 -0.74 27.28 2.35
CA GLY A 153 -1.33 26.13 1.68
C GLY A 153 -1.56 24.92 2.60
N GLU A 154 -1.67 25.10 3.91
CA GLU A 154 -1.99 24.01 4.85
C GLU A 154 -3.49 23.73 4.88
N LEU A 155 -3.89 22.48 5.08
CA LEU A 155 -5.24 22.14 5.49
C LEU A 155 -5.36 22.38 7.01
N LEU A 156 -6.35 23.15 7.41
CA LEU A 156 -6.63 23.44 8.82
C LEU A 156 -7.95 22.78 9.25
N ILE A 157 -7.87 21.91 10.23
CA ILE A 157 -9.04 21.38 10.94
C ILE A 157 -9.04 22.04 12.32
N ASN A 158 -10.13 22.70 12.68
CA ASN A 158 -10.23 23.44 13.94
C ASN A 158 -9.08 24.44 14.16
N GLY A 159 -8.53 24.99 13.09
CA GLY A 159 -7.40 25.91 13.11
C GLY A 159 -6.03 25.26 13.26
N VAL A 160 -5.93 23.94 13.31
CA VAL A 160 -4.69 23.16 13.39
C VAL A 160 -4.35 22.57 12.04
N SER A 161 -3.06 22.65 11.65
CA SER A 161 -2.53 22.07 10.41
C SER A 161 -2.55 20.54 10.48
N VAL A 162 -3.17 19.87 9.52
CA VAL A 162 -3.36 18.41 9.50
C VAL A 162 -2.74 17.80 8.23
N LYS A 163 -2.14 16.61 8.37
CA LYS A 163 -1.72 15.77 7.25
C LYS A 163 -2.69 14.61 7.05
N LEU A 164 -3.13 14.43 5.81
CA LEU A 164 -4.07 13.38 5.42
C LEU A 164 -3.32 12.09 5.03
N LYS A 165 -3.42 11.08 5.87
CA LYS A 165 -2.82 9.75 5.74
C LYS A 165 -3.90 8.83 5.22
N GLY A 166 -4.13 8.84 3.90
CA GLY A 166 -5.36 8.35 3.31
C GLY A 166 -5.22 7.11 2.44
N VAL A 167 -6.39 6.53 2.16
CA VAL A 167 -6.58 5.48 1.16
C VAL A 167 -7.81 5.79 0.30
N ASN A 168 -7.80 5.34 -0.95
CA ASN A 168 -8.98 5.27 -1.80
C ASN A 168 -9.77 4.01 -1.46
N ARG A 169 -11.11 4.06 -1.51
CA ARG A 169 -11.95 2.92 -1.16
C ARG A 169 -13.17 2.79 -2.06
N HIS A 170 -13.27 1.66 -2.73
CA HIS A 170 -14.48 1.19 -3.39
C HIS A 170 -15.38 0.39 -2.44
N ASP A 171 -16.71 0.42 -2.68
CA ASP A 171 -17.64 -0.53 -2.06
C ASP A 171 -17.53 -1.88 -2.78
N SER A 172 -16.86 -2.86 -2.18
CA SER A 172 -16.69 -4.19 -2.73
C SER A 172 -16.63 -5.29 -1.69
N ASN A 173 -17.13 -6.47 -2.08
CA ASN A 173 -17.00 -7.70 -1.32
C ASN A 173 -16.81 -8.86 -2.29
N PRO A 174 -15.86 -9.80 -2.06
CA PRO A 174 -15.53 -10.88 -3.00
C PRO A 174 -16.68 -11.86 -3.26
N LYS A 175 -17.71 -11.88 -2.42
CA LYS A 175 -18.87 -12.78 -2.53
C LYS A 175 -20.12 -12.10 -3.05
N THR A 176 -20.27 -10.80 -2.82
CA THR A 176 -21.50 -10.06 -3.07
C THR A 176 -21.35 -8.88 -4.03
N GLY A 177 -20.13 -8.67 -4.57
CA GLY A 177 -19.86 -7.61 -5.53
C GLY A 177 -19.95 -6.21 -4.93
N TYR A 178 -20.88 -5.36 -5.41
CA TYR A 178 -21.10 -4.00 -4.91
C TYR A 178 -21.80 -3.94 -3.54
N TYR A 179 -22.45 -5.01 -3.12
CA TYR A 179 -23.07 -5.03 -1.81
C TYR A 179 -22.02 -5.23 -0.72
N THR A 180 -21.91 -4.26 0.17
CA THR A 180 -21.10 -4.32 1.38
C THR A 180 -22.02 -4.26 2.59
N SER A 181 -21.88 -5.23 3.50
CA SER A 181 -22.64 -5.23 4.75
C SER A 181 -22.09 -4.17 5.71
N ARG A 182 -22.87 -3.90 6.77
CA ARG A 182 -22.43 -3.04 7.86
C ARG A 182 -21.12 -3.56 8.49
N GLU A 183 -21.03 -4.87 8.66
CA GLU A 183 -19.86 -5.55 9.23
C GLU A 183 -18.62 -5.42 8.33
N ASP A 184 -18.81 -5.49 7.00
CA ASP A 184 -17.72 -5.27 6.03
C ASP A 184 -17.17 -3.84 6.14
N MET A 185 -18.07 -2.85 6.17
CA MET A 185 -17.69 -1.43 6.29
C MET A 185 -17.01 -1.13 7.62
N GLU A 186 -17.53 -1.69 8.73
CA GLU A 186 -16.93 -1.52 10.07
C GLU A 186 -15.54 -2.17 10.13
N ARG A 187 -15.37 -3.35 9.52
CA ARG A 187 -14.07 -4.03 9.41
C ARG A 187 -13.04 -3.18 8.66
N ASP A 188 -13.43 -2.58 7.53
CA ASP A 188 -12.56 -1.69 6.77
C ASP A 188 -12.09 -0.51 7.64
N ILE A 189 -13.00 0.17 8.31
CA ILE A 189 -12.69 1.33 9.17
C ILE A 189 -11.80 0.94 10.35
N VAL A 190 -12.11 -0.18 11.01
CA VAL A 190 -11.32 -0.69 12.14
C VAL A 190 -9.89 -0.98 11.70
N LEU A 191 -9.70 -1.65 10.56
CA LEU A 191 -8.37 -1.92 10.01
C LEU A 191 -7.65 -0.62 9.63
N MET A 192 -8.32 0.35 9.01
CA MET A 192 -7.74 1.66 8.70
C MET A 192 -7.21 2.34 9.97
N LYS A 193 -8.03 2.40 11.03
CA LYS A 193 -7.63 2.99 12.32
C LYS A 193 -6.47 2.25 12.98
N GLN A 194 -6.47 0.93 12.95
CA GLN A 194 -5.38 0.08 13.47
C GLN A 194 -4.06 0.30 12.73
N HIS A 195 -4.12 0.81 11.49
CA HIS A 195 -2.96 1.06 10.65
C HIS A 195 -2.65 2.55 10.45
N ASN A 196 -3.02 3.40 11.43
CA ASN A 196 -2.71 4.84 11.47
C ASN A 196 -3.31 5.67 10.32
N ILE A 197 -4.24 5.15 9.55
CA ILE A 197 -4.95 5.85 8.50
C ILE A 197 -5.96 6.80 9.14
N ASN A 198 -6.01 8.07 8.68
CA ASN A 198 -6.90 9.09 9.19
C ASN A 198 -7.83 9.69 8.12
N CYS A 199 -7.71 9.24 6.87
CA CYS A 199 -8.46 9.80 5.75
C CYS A 199 -8.89 8.70 4.79
N VAL A 200 -10.06 8.86 4.17
CA VAL A 200 -10.57 8.03 3.09
C VAL A 200 -11.17 8.90 1.98
N ARG A 201 -10.86 8.58 0.72
CA ARG A 201 -11.59 9.10 -0.44
C ARG A 201 -12.57 8.03 -0.90
N THR A 202 -13.84 8.42 -1.07
CA THR A 202 -14.89 7.52 -1.55
C THR A 202 -14.81 7.39 -3.07
N SER A 203 -13.80 6.67 -3.55
CA SER A 203 -13.54 6.47 -4.97
C SER A 203 -14.58 5.53 -5.59
N HIS A 204 -15.24 5.85 -6.68
CA HIS A 204 -15.38 7.17 -7.31
C HIS A 204 -16.85 7.58 -7.31
N TYR A 205 -17.51 7.39 -6.18
CA TYR A 205 -18.94 7.61 -5.96
C TYR A 205 -19.26 7.70 -4.47
N PRO A 206 -20.36 8.30 -4.06
CA PRO A 206 -20.77 8.33 -2.67
C PRO A 206 -20.98 6.91 -2.13
N ASN A 207 -20.21 6.53 -1.12
CA ASN A 207 -20.33 5.22 -0.48
C ASN A 207 -21.66 5.06 0.25
N HIS A 208 -21.90 3.88 0.82
CA HIS A 208 -23.11 3.61 1.60
C HIS A 208 -23.25 4.66 2.74
N PRO A 209 -24.45 5.22 3.02
CA PRO A 209 -24.63 6.25 4.05
C PRO A 209 -24.12 5.84 5.43
N GLU A 210 -24.27 4.57 5.82
CA GLU A 210 -23.76 4.07 7.10
C GLU A 210 -22.22 4.11 7.19
N PHE A 211 -21.51 4.03 6.06
CA PHE A 211 -20.05 4.18 6.04
C PHE A 211 -19.63 5.57 6.54
N LEU A 212 -20.31 6.62 6.10
CA LEU A 212 -20.05 7.98 6.56
C LEU A 212 -20.36 8.15 8.05
N GLU A 213 -21.50 7.60 8.53
CA GLU A 213 -21.84 7.61 9.95
C GLU A 213 -20.78 6.89 10.80
N MET A 214 -20.17 5.83 10.27
CA MET A 214 -19.04 5.16 10.91
C MET A 214 -17.78 6.01 10.87
N CYS A 215 -17.46 6.69 9.75
CA CYS A 215 -16.35 7.64 9.66
C CYS A 215 -16.50 8.77 10.70
N ASP A 216 -17.72 9.28 10.90
CA ASP A 216 -18.02 10.26 11.94
C ASP A 216 -17.71 9.73 13.34
N ARG A 217 -18.08 8.48 13.62
CA ARG A 217 -17.95 7.82 14.93
C ARG A 217 -16.50 7.39 15.22
N TYR A 218 -15.82 6.78 14.25
CA TYR A 218 -14.48 6.23 14.44
C TYR A 218 -13.39 7.28 14.24
N GLY A 219 -13.72 8.41 13.62
CA GLY A 219 -12.81 9.51 13.34
C GLY A 219 -11.93 9.26 12.12
N LEU A 220 -12.51 9.38 10.93
CA LEU A 220 -11.80 9.46 9.65
C LEU A 220 -12.22 10.73 8.91
N TYR A 221 -11.27 11.46 8.34
CA TYR A 221 -11.58 12.52 7.39
C TYR A 221 -12.04 11.93 6.07
N VAL A 222 -13.09 12.47 5.50
CA VAL A 222 -13.67 11.96 4.24
C VAL A 222 -13.58 13.00 3.14
N MET A 223 -13.03 12.61 2.01
CA MET A 223 -13.25 13.27 0.73
C MET A 223 -14.39 12.53 0.04
N ASP A 224 -15.60 13.11 0.08
CA ASP A 224 -16.79 12.49 -0.50
C ASP A 224 -16.89 12.86 -1.97
N GLU A 225 -16.95 11.83 -2.85
CA GLU A 225 -16.80 12.01 -4.28
C GLU A 225 -18.10 11.78 -5.05
N CYS A 226 -18.36 12.69 -5.95
CA CYS A 226 -19.52 12.65 -6.85
C CYS A 226 -19.40 11.51 -7.85
N ASP A 227 -20.47 10.77 -8.06
CA ASP A 227 -20.58 9.67 -9.02
C ASP A 227 -20.49 10.17 -10.47
N GLN A 228 -19.27 10.59 -10.86
CA GLN A 228 -19.01 11.17 -12.18
C GLN A 228 -17.62 10.77 -12.65
N GLU A 229 -17.58 9.94 -13.67
CA GLU A 229 -16.37 9.53 -14.39
C GLU A 229 -16.68 9.23 -15.84
N THR A 230 -15.79 9.58 -16.76
CA THR A 230 -15.96 9.35 -18.19
C THR A 230 -14.74 8.68 -18.82
N HIS A 231 -14.06 7.82 -18.08
CA HIS A 231 -12.80 7.18 -18.46
C HIS A 231 -12.92 6.37 -19.76
N GLY A 232 -13.96 5.55 -19.92
CA GLY A 232 -14.16 4.77 -21.14
C GLY A 232 -14.41 5.60 -22.39
N VAL A 233 -14.93 6.82 -22.25
CA VAL A 233 -15.04 7.77 -23.37
C VAL A 233 -13.65 8.20 -23.84
N GLU A 234 -12.69 8.37 -22.92
CA GLU A 234 -11.29 8.64 -23.24
C GLU A 234 -10.70 7.52 -24.10
N HIS A 235 -10.98 6.27 -23.75
CA HIS A 235 -10.49 5.09 -24.46
C HIS A 235 -11.20 4.85 -25.80
N ALA A 236 -12.52 5.07 -25.88
CA ALA A 236 -13.32 4.78 -27.06
C ALA A 236 -12.97 5.67 -28.26
N PHE A 237 -12.55 6.88 -28.03
CA PHE A 237 -12.20 7.84 -29.10
C PHE A 237 -10.69 7.91 -29.40
N GLY A 238 -9.92 6.94 -28.91
CA GLY A 238 -8.48 6.86 -29.14
C GLY A 238 -7.72 7.89 -28.35
N LEU A 239 -7.10 7.44 -27.29
CA LEU A 239 -6.17 8.13 -26.38
C LEU A 239 -5.95 9.62 -26.66
N CYS A 240 -6.46 10.46 -25.78
CA CYS A 240 -6.00 11.83 -25.64
C CYS A 240 -6.22 12.75 -26.83
N SER A 241 -7.28 12.62 -27.57
CA SER A 241 -7.75 13.83 -28.24
C SER A 241 -8.37 14.72 -27.18
N LEU A 242 -7.56 15.61 -26.63
CA LEU A 242 -7.95 16.68 -25.69
C LEU A 242 -9.20 17.46 -26.14
N ALA A 243 -9.61 17.33 -27.37
CA ALA A 243 -10.77 17.98 -27.98
C ALA A 243 -12.09 17.23 -27.69
N SER A 244 -12.12 15.89 -27.67
CA SER A 244 -13.38 15.13 -27.54
C SER A 244 -13.86 14.98 -26.10
N ILE A 245 -12.95 15.07 -25.13
CA ILE A 245 -13.20 14.79 -23.74
C ILE A 245 -13.72 16.03 -23.00
N GLY A 246 -13.18 17.20 -23.34
CA GLY A 246 -13.72 18.50 -22.90
C GLY A 246 -15.15 18.76 -23.40
N GLU A 247 -15.59 18.05 -24.42
CA GLU A 247 -16.95 18.15 -24.96
C GLU A 247 -18.00 17.64 -23.98
N MET A 248 -17.82 16.50 -23.33
CA MET A 248 -18.79 16.01 -22.30
C MET A 248 -18.82 16.94 -21.09
N ALA A 249 -17.68 17.26 -20.53
CA ALA A 249 -17.57 18.11 -19.35
C ALA A 249 -18.06 19.56 -19.58
N SER A 250 -18.25 19.97 -20.83
CA SER A 250 -18.75 21.31 -21.20
C SER A 250 -20.09 21.25 -21.97
N ASN A 251 -20.66 20.08 -22.17
CA ASN A 251 -21.92 19.93 -22.88
C ASN A 251 -23.09 20.34 -21.98
N GLU A 252 -23.81 21.40 -22.37
CA GLU A 252 -24.98 21.91 -21.64
C GLU A 252 -26.17 20.92 -21.63
N ASP A 253 -26.28 20.05 -22.63
CA ASP A 253 -27.37 19.07 -22.70
C ASP A 253 -27.32 18.02 -21.57
N ILE A 254 -26.14 17.76 -21.02
CA ILE A 254 -25.94 16.82 -19.91
C ILE A 254 -25.61 17.52 -18.59
N LEU A 255 -25.61 18.84 -18.54
CA LEU A 255 -25.40 19.59 -17.28
C LEU A 255 -26.36 19.12 -16.18
N GLY A 256 -27.61 18.82 -16.53
CA GLY A 256 -28.61 18.31 -15.59
C GLY A 256 -28.17 17.04 -14.89
N SER A 257 -27.47 16.14 -15.58
CA SER A 257 -26.97 14.88 -15.01
C SER A 257 -25.77 15.11 -14.08
N TYR A 258 -24.86 16.01 -14.40
CA TYR A 258 -23.77 16.44 -13.52
C TYR A 258 -24.31 17.05 -12.23
N MET A 259 -25.25 17.99 -12.37
CA MET A 259 -25.87 18.68 -11.23
C MET A 259 -26.70 17.74 -10.34
N ASP A 260 -27.47 16.80 -10.93
CA ASP A 260 -28.28 15.85 -10.16
C ASP A 260 -27.41 15.00 -9.23
N ARG A 261 -26.30 14.49 -9.74
CA ARG A 261 -25.35 13.70 -8.96
C ARG A 261 -24.74 14.49 -7.81
N MET A 262 -24.25 15.68 -8.09
CA MET A 262 -23.65 16.54 -7.07
C MET A 262 -24.66 16.99 -6.01
N ILE A 263 -25.84 17.40 -6.43
CA ILE A 263 -26.93 17.84 -5.52
C ILE A 263 -27.32 16.70 -4.59
N ARG A 264 -27.55 15.50 -5.14
CA ARG A 264 -28.02 14.36 -4.33
C ARG A 264 -26.96 13.90 -3.33
N MET A 265 -25.68 13.90 -3.68
CA MET A 265 -24.58 13.62 -2.78
C MET A 265 -24.55 14.63 -1.63
N VAL A 266 -24.43 15.91 -1.94
CA VAL A 266 -24.32 16.96 -0.93
C VAL A 266 -25.54 17.01 -0.02
N GLU A 267 -26.76 16.95 -0.56
CA GLU A 267 -27.99 16.98 0.25
C GLU A 267 -28.13 15.74 1.14
N ARG A 268 -27.64 14.57 0.71
CA ARG A 268 -27.63 13.35 1.51
C ARG A 268 -26.68 13.46 2.70
N ASP A 269 -25.44 13.96 2.43
CA ASP A 269 -24.29 13.78 3.32
C ASP A 269 -23.89 15.04 4.09
N LYS A 270 -24.52 16.19 3.84
CA LYS A 270 -24.22 17.51 4.40
C LYS A 270 -24.14 17.60 5.94
N ASN A 271 -24.75 16.65 6.67
CA ASN A 271 -24.73 16.61 8.13
C ASN A 271 -23.52 15.85 8.72
N SER A 272 -22.70 15.20 7.89
CA SER A 272 -21.55 14.40 8.34
C SER A 272 -20.35 15.30 8.68
N PRO A 273 -19.86 15.33 9.94
CA PRO A 273 -18.71 16.15 10.33
C PRO A 273 -17.38 15.60 9.81
N SER A 274 -17.31 14.35 9.39
CA SER A 274 -16.09 13.74 8.84
C SER A 274 -15.70 14.30 7.46
N ILE A 275 -16.67 14.79 6.68
CA ILE A 275 -16.42 15.32 5.34
C ILE A 275 -15.68 16.64 5.43
N PHE A 276 -14.42 16.66 4.92
CA PHE A 276 -13.64 17.89 4.82
C PHE A 276 -13.67 18.50 3.42
N SER A 277 -13.99 17.68 2.41
CA SER A 277 -14.00 18.11 1.00
C SER A 277 -15.07 17.40 0.20
N TRP A 278 -15.75 18.15 -0.67
CA TRP A 278 -16.61 17.67 -1.73
C TRP A 278 -15.79 17.52 -3.00
N SER A 279 -15.69 16.32 -3.54
CA SER A 279 -15.01 16.07 -4.82
C SER A 279 -16.02 16.03 -5.96
N LEU A 280 -15.73 16.73 -7.05
CA LEU A 280 -16.64 16.87 -8.21
C LEU A 280 -16.69 15.61 -9.08
N GLY A 281 -15.84 14.62 -8.83
CA GLY A 281 -15.75 13.38 -9.58
C GLY A 281 -14.31 12.95 -9.84
N ASN A 282 -14.18 11.93 -10.65
CA ASN A 282 -12.92 11.36 -11.09
C ASN A 282 -12.70 11.61 -12.59
N GLU A 283 -11.67 11.14 -13.18
CA GLU A 283 -11.19 11.08 -14.57
C GLU A 283 -12.24 11.40 -15.68
N GLY A 284 -12.87 12.55 -15.56
CA GLY A 284 -13.93 13.01 -16.46
C GLY A 284 -13.60 14.26 -17.24
N GLN A 285 -12.32 14.63 -17.35
CA GLN A 285 -11.86 15.90 -17.87
C GLN A 285 -12.42 17.09 -17.10
N PHE A 286 -12.04 18.30 -17.46
CA PHE A 286 -12.51 19.50 -16.81
C PHE A 286 -13.27 20.40 -17.80
N GLY A 287 -14.46 20.86 -17.39
CA GLY A 287 -15.28 21.72 -18.22
C GLY A 287 -16.26 22.58 -17.42
N THR A 288 -17.10 23.33 -18.17
CA THR A 288 -18.07 24.28 -17.58
C THR A 288 -19.08 23.62 -16.63
N ASN A 289 -19.40 22.34 -16.83
CA ASN A 289 -20.30 21.60 -15.95
C ASN A 289 -19.72 21.47 -14.53
N HIS A 290 -18.42 21.18 -14.39
CA HIS A 290 -17.73 21.14 -13.10
C HIS A 290 -17.70 22.49 -12.41
N VAL A 291 -17.51 23.59 -13.18
CA VAL A 291 -17.59 24.95 -12.62
C VAL A 291 -18.98 25.19 -12.01
N LYS A 292 -20.04 24.77 -12.70
CA LYS A 292 -21.41 24.92 -12.20
C LYS A 292 -21.71 24.06 -10.99
N MET A 293 -21.18 22.84 -10.95
CA MET A 293 -21.24 21.99 -9.75
C MET A 293 -20.58 22.67 -8.55
N SER A 294 -19.36 23.20 -8.73
CA SER A 294 -18.63 23.92 -7.69
C SER A 294 -19.37 25.17 -7.21
N GLU A 295 -19.86 26.01 -8.13
CA GLU A 295 -20.62 27.23 -7.79
C GLU A 295 -21.85 26.91 -6.95
N TRP A 296 -22.61 25.88 -7.32
CA TRP A 296 -23.77 25.43 -6.57
C TRP A 296 -23.38 24.93 -5.19
N THR A 297 -22.35 24.06 -5.12
CA THR A 297 -21.91 23.45 -3.86
C THR A 297 -21.42 24.50 -2.87
N LYS A 298 -20.56 25.46 -3.31
CA LYS A 298 -20.08 26.56 -2.46
C LYS A 298 -21.23 27.45 -1.94
N LYS A 299 -22.29 27.60 -2.73
CA LYS A 299 -23.48 28.35 -2.29
C LYS A 299 -24.31 27.56 -1.29
N ARG A 300 -24.38 26.24 -1.43
CA ARG A 300 -25.16 25.35 -0.55
C ARG A 300 -24.44 25.05 0.75
N ASP A 301 -23.15 24.82 0.67
CA ASP A 301 -22.29 24.49 1.79
C ASP A 301 -20.90 25.15 1.58
N ASP A 302 -20.65 26.22 2.32
CA ASP A 302 -19.41 26.97 2.33
C ASP A 302 -18.44 26.54 3.44
N SER A 303 -18.82 25.49 4.20
CA SER A 303 -18.03 25.01 5.35
C SER A 303 -16.99 23.95 4.98
N ARG A 304 -16.98 23.46 3.75
CA ARG A 304 -16.09 22.42 3.24
C ARG A 304 -15.39 22.86 1.96
N LEU A 305 -14.24 22.21 1.68
CA LEU A 305 -13.44 22.52 0.49
C LEU A 305 -13.99 21.79 -0.75
N ILE A 306 -13.68 22.34 -1.92
CA ILE A 306 -13.99 21.72 -3.22
C ILE A 306 -12.71 21.13 -3.80
N HIS A 307 -12.81 19.90 -4.25
CA HIS A 307 -11.76 19.13 -4.90
C HIS A 307 -12.18 18.68 -6.30
N TYR A 308 -11.24 18.66 -7.23
CA TYR A 308 -11.29 17.90 -8.48
C TYR A 308 -9.89 17.80 -9.07
N GLU A 309 -9.44 16.59 -9.37
CA GLU A 309 -8.05 16.33 -9.76
C GLU A 309 -7.69 16.85 -11.17
N ARG A 310 -8.67 16.92 -12.08
CA ARG A 310 -8.46 17.31 -13.49
C ARG A 310 -8.45 18.84 -13.75
N THR A 311 -8.61 19.68 -12.76
CA THR A 311 -8.57 21.14 -12.93
C THR A 311 -7.21 21.69 -13.30
N ALA A 312 -6.18 20.92 -13.13
CA ALA A 312 -4.79 21.29 -13.32
C ALA A 312 -4.11 20.44 -14.40
N PHE A 313 -4.57 20.52 -15.66
CA PHE A 313 -3.91 19.82 -16.76
C PHE A 313 -2.71 20.64 -17.26
N PRO A 314 -1.47 20.10 -17.21
CA PRO A 314 -0.37 20.69 -17.93
C PRO A 314 -0.47 20.29 -19.39
N ASN A 315 -0.64 21.25 -20.27
CA ASN A 315 -0.29 21.03 -21.67
C ASN A 315 1.23 20.85 -21.74
N LYS A 316 1.69 19.64 -22.05
CA LYS A 316 3.06 19.17 -22.22
C LYS A 316 3.91 19.02 -20.95
N ALA A 317 4.22 17.75 -20.72
CA ALA A 317 5.39 17.29 -19.99
C ALA A 317 5.75 18.13 -18.75
N TYR A 318 5.06 17.91 -17.67
CA TYR A 318 5.51 18.11 -16.28
C TYR A 318 6.47 19.29 -15.98
N GLY A 319 6.45 20.34 -16.78
CA GLY A 319 7.18 21.58 -16.56
C GLY A 319 6.32 22.56 -15.76
N ALA A 320 6.75 22.86 -14.56
CA ALA A 320 6.01 23.50 -13.47
C ALA A 320 5.52 24.94 -13.71
N ASP A 321 5.85 25.62 -14.79
CA ASP A 321 5.79 27.09 -14.82
C ASP A 321 4.50 27.70 -15.37
N GLN A 322 3.53 26.93 -15.87
CA GLN A 322 2.32 27.49 -16.49
C GLN A 322 1.03 26.68 -16.26
N ILE A 323 0.77 26.24 -15.04
CA ILE A 323 -0.51 25.61 -14.70
C ILE A 323 -1.50 26.72 -14.35
N LYS A 324 -2.40 27.06 -15.26
CA LYS A 324 -3.57 27.86 -14.93
C LYS A 324 -4.61 26.94 -14.30
N ILE A 325 -4.60 26.84 -12.98
CA ILE A 325 -5.57 26.06 -12.21
C ILE A 325 -6.85 26.89 -12.09
N ASP A 326 -7.99 26.28 -12.39
CA ASP A 326 -9.28 26.96 -12.29
C ASP A 326 -9.57 27.33 -10.82
N PRO A 327 -10.06 28.54 -10.54
CA PRO A 327 -10.39 28.98 -9.19
C PRO A 327 -11.62 28.31 -8.60
N CYS A 328 -12.30 27.44 -9.33
CA CYS A 328 -13.48 26.71 -8.82
C CYS A 328 -13.15 25.69 -7.73
N VAL A 329 -11.90 25.23 -7.64
CA VAL A 329 -11.44 24.29 -6.59
C VAL A 329 -10.58 24.96 -5.53
N ASP A 330 -10.65 24.44 -4.32
CA ASP A 330 -9.93 24.94 -3.15
C ASP A 330 -8.69 24.09 -2.85
N ILE A 331 -8.57 22.90 -3.42
CA ILE A 331 -7.45 21.97 -3.31
C ILE A 331 -6.88 21.69 -4.69
N ILE A 332 -5.57 21.82 -4.85
CA ILE A 332 -4.87 21.35 -6.05
C ILE A 332 -4.54 19.89 -5.85
N SER A 333 -4.85 19.09 -6.83
CA SER A 333 -4.65 17.64 -6.75
C SER A 333 -4.04 17.06 -8.02
N ARG A 334 -3.40 15.93 -7.86
CA ARG A 334 -2.84 15.08 -8.92
C ARG A 334 -2.87 13.62 -8.52
N MET A 335 -2.85 12.77 -9.54
CA MET A 335 -2.61 11.36 -9.43
C MET A 335 -1.15 11.04 -9.80
N TYR A 336 -0.57 10.08 -9.13
CA TYR A 336 0.73 9.45 -9.45
C TYR A 336 1.87 10.43 -9.75
N THR A 337 1.92 11.54 -9.01
CA THR A 337 3.00 12.53 -9.11
C THR A 337 4.31 11.88 -8.68
N ASN A 338 5.34 11.94 -9.54
CA ASN A 338 6.66 11.45 -9.15
C ASN A 338 7.34 12.32 -8.07
N LEU A 339 8.35 11.79 -7.40
CA LEU A 339 9.02 12.42 -6.26
C LEU A 339 9.63 13.79 -6.61
N GLU A 340 10.21 13.94 -7.82
CA GLU A 340 10.80 15.19 -8.28
C GLU A 340 9.72 16.27 -8.46
N CYS A 341 8.62 15.92 -9.11
CA CYS A 341 7.48 16.82 -9.29
C CYS A 341 6.82 17.18 -7.95
N LEU A 342 6.74 16.22 -7.01
CA LEU A 342 6.21 16.45 -5.67
C LEU A 342 7.06 17.47 -4.90
N GLU A 343 8.38 17.35 -4.95
CA GLU A 343 9.31 18.34 -4.37
C GLU A 343 9.13 19.74 -4.99
N ILE A 344 8.92 19.82 -6.31
CA ILE A 344 8.61 21.08 -7.00
C ILE A 344 7.29 21.67 -6.48
N GLN A 345 6.24 20.85 -6.37
CA GLN A 345 4.95 21.30 -5.84
C GLN A 345 5.05 21.79 -4.40
N GLY A 346 5.82 21.11 -3.56
CA GLY A 346 6.07 21.52 -2.18
C GLY A 346 6.77 22.89 -2.07
N ASN A 347 7.61 23.23 -3.03
CA ASN A 347 8.33 24.51 -3.10
C ASN A 347 7.57 25.65 -3.77
N MET A 348 6.41 25.38 -4.38
CA MET A 348 5.62 26.38 -5.09
C MET A 348 5.11 27.48 -4.12
N ARG A 349 5.21 28.77 -4.50
CA ARG A 349 4.81 29.93 -3.68
C ARG A 349 3.82 30.87 -4.36
N ASN A 350 3.48 30.61 -5.62
CA ASN A 350 2.57 31.43 -6.42
C ASN A 350 1.10 30.98 -6.34
N ASP A 351 0.81 29.94 -5.57
CA ASP A 351 -0.53 29.46 -5.29
C ASP A 351 -0.62 29.09 -3.78
N GLU A 352 -1.61 29.65 -3.09
CA GLU A 352 -1.81 29.46 -1.65
C GLU A 352 -2.66 28.22 -1.33
N ARG A 353 -3.13 27.48 -2.34
CA ARG A 353 -3.95 26.29 -2.12
C ARG A 353 -3.11 25.08 -1.72
N PRO A 354 -3.64 24.21 -0.87
CA PRO A 354 -2.99 22.94 -0.53
C PRO A 354 -2.83 22.05 -1.76
N TYR A 355 -1.81 21.21 -1.74
CA TYR A 355 -1.58 20.17 -2.74
C TYR A 355 -1.82 18.79 -2.15
N PHE A 356 -2.66 18.01 -2.80
CA PHE A 356 -3.10 16.68 -2.39
C PHE A 356 -2.81 15.64 -3.47
N LEU A 357 -2.37 14.46 -3.08
CA LEU A 357 -2.22 13.31 -3.96
C LEU A 357 -3.54 12.51 -3.93
N ALA A 358 -4.42 12.72 -4.91
CA ALA A 358 -5.70 11.99 -4.95
C ALA A 358 -5.46 10.48 -5.06
N GLU A 359 -4.42 10.09 -5.81
CA GLU A 359 -3.94 8.73 -5.96
C GLU A 359 -2.41 8.75 -6.04
N TYR A 360 -1.76 7.82 -5.33
CA TYR A 360 -0.32 7.61 -5.38
C TYR A 360 0.03 6.22 -4.86
N CYS A 361 1.27 5.79 -5.12
CA CYS A 361 1.79 4.50 -4.62
C CYS A 361 0.83 3.34 -4.91
N HIS A 362 0.55 3.09 -6.21
CA HIS A 362 -0.34 2.02 -6.66
C HIS A 362 0.06 0.67 -6.07
N ALA A 363 -0.85 0.05 -5.31
CA ALA A 363 -0.53 -1.07 -4.42
C ALA A 363 -0.76 -2.46 -5.06
N MET A 364 -0.57 -2.58 -6.36
CA MET A 364 -0.83 -3.79 -7.12
C MET A 364 0.20 -4.88 -6.84
N GLY A 365 -0.26 -6.04 -6.35
CA GLY A 365 0.58 -7.18 -6.02
C GLY A 365 1.59 -6.87 -4.91
N LEU A 366 2.86 -7.26 -5.12
CA LEU A 366 3.95 -6.88 -4.22
C LEU A 366 4.17 -5.36 -4.29
N GLY A 367 3.79 -4.65 -3.24
CA GLY A 367 3.91 -3.20 -3.16
C GLY A 367 2.99 -2.56 -2.11
N PRO A 368 2.97 -1.21 -2.07
CA PRO A 368 3.81 -0.29 -2.85
C PRO A 368 5.17 -0.02 -2.21
N GLY A 369 6.21 0.11 -3.02
CA GLY A 369 7.51 0.63 -2.61
C GLY A 369 7.58 2.16 -2.60
N GLU A 370 8.73 2.73 -2.16
CA GLU A 370 9.00 4.18 -2.12
C GLU A 370 8.04 5.02 -1.26
N VAL A 371 7.13 4.43 -0.50
CA VAL A 371 6.15 5.15 0.35
C VAL A 371 6.85 6.11 1.32
N LYS A 372 7.98 5.67 1.88
CA LYS A 372 8.82 6.48 2.77
C LYS A 372 9.36 7.74 2.09
N ASP A 373 9.81 7.64 0.84
CA ASP A 373 10.33 8.78 0.08
C ASP A 373 9.24 9.85 -0.16
N TYR A 374 8.00 9.42 -0.46
CA TYR A 374 6.85 10.33 -0.56
C TYR A 374 6.61 11.07 0.75
N TRP A 375 6.55 10.35 1.87
CA TRP A 375 6.24 10.95 3.16
C TRP A 375 7.36 11.83 3.71
N ASP A 376 8.62 11.55 3.39
CA ASP A 376 9.74 12.46 3.71
C ASP A 376 9.57 13.81 3.02
N ILE A 377 9.10 13.84 1.78
CA ILE A 377 8.80 15.08 1.06
C ILE A 377 7.54 15.75 1.61
N ILE A 378 6.47 14.99 1.88
CA ILE A 378 5.21 15.52 2.43
C ILE A 378 5.42 16.21 3.77
N TYR A 379 6.18 15.61 4.69
CA TYR A 379 6.48 16.21 5.99
C TYR A 379 7.41 17.44 5.88
N LYS A 380 8.24 17.51 4.86
CA LYS A 380 9.14 18.66 4.63
C LYS A 380 8.40 19.92 4.23
N HIS A 381 7.26 19.83 3.59
CA HIS A 381 6.52 20.93 3.02
C HIS A 381 5.11 21.09 3.61
N LYS A 382 4.80 22.28 4.13
CA LYS A 382 3.49 22.59 4.72
C LYS A 382 2.34 22.37 3.72
N ARG A 383 2.55 22.83 2.48
CA ARG A 383 1.56 22.82 1.41
C ARG A 383 1.16 21.41 0.96
N LEU A 384 2.04 20.42 1.10
CA LEU A 384 1.74 19.03 0.78
C LEU A 384 0.92 18.44 1.92
N ILE A 385 -0.39 18.35 1.76
CA ILE A 385 -1.31 17.94 2.83
C ILE A 385 -1.47 16.44 2.97
N GLY A 386 -0.81 15.64 2.14
CA GLY A 386 -0.89 14.18 2.12
C GLY A 386 -1.56 13.65 0.87
N GLY A 387 -2.19 12.49 0.96
CA GLY A 387 -2.84 11.83 -0.16
C GLY A 387 -3.51 10.52 0.21
N CYS A 388 -4.15 9.89 -0.78
CA CYS A 388 -4.77 8.58 -0.66
C CYS A 388 -4.02 7.55 -1.53
N ILE A 389 -3.50 6.48 -0.93
CA ILE A 389 -2.94 5.36 -1.68
C ILE A 389 -4.03 4.74 -2.57
N TRP A 390 -3.70 4.39 -3.79
CA TRP A 390 -4.52 3.56 -4.65
C TRP A 390 -4.08 2.09 -4.49
N GLU A 391 -4.87 1.19 -3.86
CA GLU A 391 -6.08 1.50 -3.12
C GLU A 391 -6.20 0.61 -1.86
N TRP A 392 -7.41 0.58 -1.27
CA TRP A 392 -7.63 -0.13 0.00
C TRP A 392 -7.61 -1.64 -0.15
N CYS A 393 -8.33 -2.20 -1.14
CA CYS A 393 -8.62 -3.63 -1.19
C CYS A 393 -8.49 -4.21 -2.60
N ASP A 394 -7.87 -5.37 -2.73
CA ASP A 394 -7.95 -6.15 -3.96
C ASP A 394 -9.40 -6.49 -4.33
N HIS A 395 -9.80 -6.16 -5.54
CA HIS A 395 -11.14 -6.44 -6.04
C HIS A 395 -11.16 -7.72 -6.88
N ALA A 396 -11.16 -8.87 -6.21
CA ALA A 396 -11.29 -10.16 -6.85
C ALA A 396 -12.53 -10.90 -6.35
N VAL A 397 -13.07 -11.77 -7.18
CA VAL A 397 -14.28 -12.54 -6.88
C VAL A 397 -13.91 -13.92 -6.32
N GLU A 398 -14.48 -14.28 -5.18
CA GLU A 398 -14.30 -15.62 -4.60
C GLU A 398 -15.02 -16.68 -5.43
N LYS A 399 -14.29 -17.70 -5.83
CA LYS A 399 -14.82 -18.82 -6.62
C LYS A 399 -14.48 -20.17 -5.99
N LYS A 400 -15.46 -21.06 -5.91
CA LYS A 400 -15.21 -22.47 -5.57
C LYS A 400 -14.65 -23.18 -6.81
N LEU A 401 -13.47 -23.75 -6.65
CA LEU A 401 -12.77 -24.50 -7.69
C LEU A 401 -13.26 -25.94 -7.76
N ALA A 402 -12.98 -26.61 -8.91
CA ALA A 402 -13.38 -28.00 -9.13
C ALA A 402 -12.78 -29.00 -8.11
N ASN A 403 -11.63 -28.67 -7.52
CA ASN A 403 -10.98 -29.45 -6.47
C ASN A 403 -11.54 -29.20 -5.06
N GLY A 404 -12.58 -28.35 -4.93
CA GLY A 404 -13.24 -28.00 -3.67
C GLY A 404 -12.53 -26.88 -2.88
N LYS A 405 -11.38 -26.39 -3.32
CA LYS A 405 -10.71 -25.20 -2.73
C LYS A 405 -11.41 -23.93 -3.18
N THR A 406 -11.20 -22.88 -2.43
CA THR A 406 -11.58 -21.50 -2.81
C THR A 406 -10.39 -20.81 -3.47
N GLY A 407 -10.63 -20.03 -4.50
CA GLY A 407 -9.64 -19.17 -5.15
C GLY A 407 -10.27 -17.84 -5.52
N TYR A 408 -9.45 -16.89 -5.89
CA TYR A 408 -9.86 -15.56 -6.36
C TYR A 408 -9.69 -15.49 -7.88
N ILE A 409 -10.68 -14.92 -8.55
CA ILE A 409 -10.67 -14.66 -9.99
C ILE A 409 -10.84 -13.17 -10.26
N TYR A 410 -10.34 -12.71 -11.39
CA TYR A 410 -10.31 -11.31 -11.80
C TYR A 410 -10.77 -11.13 -13.26
N GLY A 411 -10.55 -9.95 -13.85
CA GLY A 411 -11.05 -9.59 -15.18
C GLY A 411 -10.71 -10.60 -16.29
N GLY A 412 -11.72 -11.05 -17.02
CA GLY A 412 -11.64 -12.02 -18.10
C GLY A 412 -11.91 -13.48 -17.70
N ASP A 413 -11.81 -13.82 -16.43
CA ASP A 413 -11.94 -15.22 -15.94
C ASP A 413 -13.37 -15.76 -16.03
N SER A 414 -14.37 -14.89 -16.10
CA SER A 414 -15.78 -15.27 -16.30
C SER A 414 -16.19 -15.23 -17.77
N GLY A 415 -15.26 -14.89 -18.68
CA GLY A 415 -15.50 -14.80 -20.12
C GLY A 415 -16.07 -13.45 -20.56
N GLU A 416 -16.04 -12.45 -19.70
CA GLU A 416 -16.43 -11.07 -20.01
C GLU A 416 -15.41 -10.39 -20.94
N PHE A 417 -15.91 -9.46 -21.74
CA PHE A 417 -15.11 -8.63 -22.65
C PHE A 417 -15.82 -7.29 -22.87
N PRO A 418 -15.11 -6.13 -22.81
CA PRO A 418 -13.67 -5.96 -22.47
C PRO A 418 -13.37 -6.21 -21.01
N HIS A 419 -12.07 -6.35 -20.68
CA HIS A 419 -11.56 -6.44 -19.31
C HIS A 419 -10.08 -6.04 -19.26
N ASP A 420 -9.58 -5.68 -18.08
CA ASP A 420 -8.19 -5.27 -17.83
C ASP A 420 -7.39 -6.27 -16.97
N GLY A 421 -7.84 -7.56 -16.96
CA GLY A 421 -7.15 -8.62 -16.24
C GLY A 421 -7.13 -8.39 -14.74
N ASN A 422 -5.93 -8.51 -14.13
CA ASN A 422 -5.72 -8.33 -12.70
C ASN A 422 -5.53 -6.86 -12.27
N PHE A 423 -5.83 -5.88 -13.12
CA PHE A 423 -5.63 -4.46 -12.78
C PHE A 423 -6.49 -3.97 -11.62
N CYS A 424 -7.49 -4.73 -11.24
CA CYS A 424 -8.33 -4.53 -10.05
C CYS A 424 -7.78 -5.20 -8.75
N CYS A 425 -6.60 -5.85 -8.81
CA CYS A 425 -5.95 -6.46 -7.66
C CYS A 425 -4.81 -5.56 -7.18
N ASP A 426 -5.16 -4.41 -6.62
CA ASP A 426 -4.27 -3.29 -6.32
C ASP A 426 -4.45 -2.74 -4.89
N GLY A 427 -4.85 -3.64 -3.98
CA GLY A 427 -5.21 -3.32 -2.62
C GLY A 427 -4.08 -3.48 -1.59
N LEU A 428 -4.14 -2.63 -0.54
CA LEU A 428 -3.35 -2.80 0.69
C LEU A 428 -3.85 -3.97 1.55
N VAL A 429 -5.06 -4.46 1.29
CA VAL A 429 -5.59 -5.69 1.88
C VAL A 429 -6.07 -6.63 0.79
N PHE A 430 -5.96 -7.93 1.05
CA PHE A 430 -6.53 -8.96 0.21
C PHE A 430 -8.07 -8.88 0.17
N PRO A 431 -8.76 -9.57 -0.77
CA PRO A 431 -10.22 -9.47 -0.90
C PRO A 431 -10.98 -9.83 0.38
N ASP A 432 -10.44 -10.71 1.21
CA ASP A 432 -11.01 -11.11 2.51
C ASP A 432 -10.63 -10.16 3.66
N ARG A 433 -9.97 -9.04 3.36
CA ARG A 433 -9.44 -8.04 4.32
C ARG A 433 -8.29 -8.53 5.18
N THR A 434 -7.59 -9.59 4.79
CA THR A 434 -6.28 -9.90 5.38
C THR A 434 -5.28 -8.80 4.99
N PRO A 435 -4.57 -8.18 5.95
CA PRO A 435 -3.55 -7.19 5.64
C PRO A 435 -2.42 -7.76 4.78
N SER A 436 -2.06 -7.07 3.70
CA SER A 436 -0.82 -7.34 2.97
C SER A 436 0.39 -6.72 3.70
N THR A 437 1.59 -7.10 3.31
CA THR A 437 2.82 -6.45 3.80
C THR A 437 2.83 -4.96 3.44
N GLY A 438 2.19 -4.56 2.32
CA GLY A 438 2.02 -3.14 1.93
C GLY A 438 1.28 -2.30 2.95
N LEU A 439 0.25 -2.85 3.60
CA LEU A 439 -0.44 -2.14 4.67
C LEU A 439 0.44 -1.97 5.92
N LEU A 440 1.28 -2.94 6.24
CA LEU A 440 2.24 -2.84 7.35
C LEU A 440 3.32 -1.79 7.07
N GLU A 441 3.82 -1.74 5.84
CA GLU A 441 4.76 -0.72 5.37
C GLU A 441 4.13 0.67 5.48
N TYR A 442 2.91 0.85 4.97
CA TYR A 442 2.20 2.11 5.06
C TYR A 442 1.96 2.53 6.51
N LYS A 443 1.48 1.61 7.38
CA LYS A 443 1.30 1.86 8.83
C LYS A 443 2.55 2.44 9.46
N LYS A 444 3.70 1.86 9.15
CA LYS A 444 4.98 2.28 9.73
C LYS A 444 5.40 3.67 9.22
N VAL A 445 5.29 3.90 7.94
CA VAL A 445 5.70 5.18 7.34
C VAL A 445 4.86 6.36 7.83
N ILE A 446 3.55 6.16 8.05
CA ILE A 446 2.61 7.20 8.50
C ILE A 446 2.38 7.22 10.01
N GLU A 447 3.20 6.54 10.77
CA GLU A 447 3.08 6.49 12.23
C GLU A 447 3.02 7.90 12.85
N PRO A 448 2.28 8.07 13.99
CA PRO A 448 2.05 9.37 14.59
C PRO A 448 3.21 9.89 15.42
N LEU A 449 4.38 9.30 15.28
CA LEU A 449 5.63 9.71 15.92
C LEU A 449 6.78 9.75 14.92
N LYS A 450 7.80 10.56 15.24
CA LYS A 450 9.15 10.35 14.71
C LYS A 450 10.10 10.20 15.87
N ILE A 451 10.76 9.06 15.95
CA ILE A 451 11.79 8.80 16.97
C ILE A 451 13.15 8.87 16.28
N THR A 452 14.02 9.72 16.79
CA THR A 452 15.36 9.95 16.24
C THR A 452 16.41 9.67 17.32
N CYS A 453 17.43 8.88 16.99
CA CYS A 453 18.57 8.69 17.87
C CYS A 453 19.47 9.93 17.83
N VAL A 454 19.71 10.55 18.99
CA VAL A 454 20.63 11.69 19.14
C VAL A 454 22.03 11.20 19.44
N ASP A 455 22.15 10.31 20.40
CA ASP A 455 23.42 9.63 20.74
C ASP A 455 23.14 8.22 21.25
N ILE A 456 23.48 7.25 20.42
CA ILE A 456 23.24 5.84 20.73
C ILE A 456 24.10 5.33 21.90
N LYS A 457 25.28 5.91 22.13
CA LYS A 457 26.16 5.48 23.24
C LYS A 457 25.62 5.85 24.60
N SER A 458 24.91 6.97 24.69
CA SER A 458 24.23 7.41 25.92
C SER A 458 22.75 7.06 25.92
N CYS A 459 22.26 6.36 24.89
CA CYS A 459 20.86 6.03 24.67
C CYS A 459 19.95 7.26 24.80
N GLU A 460 20.32 8.34 24.11
CA GLU A 460 19.56 9.57 24.03
C GLU A 460 18.79 9.67 22.71
N PHE A 461 17.49 9.96 22.84
CA PHE A 461 16.56 9.99 21.71
C PHE A 461 15.73 11.28 21.73
N GLU A 462 15.26 11.71 20.57
CA GLU A 462 14.23 12.72 20.40
C GLU A 462 12.96 12.06 19.86
N ILE A 463 11.81 12.39 20.47
CA ILE A 463 10.48 11.93 20.07
C ILE A 463 9.67 13.15 19.68
N GLU A 464 9.36 13.26 18.41
CA GLU A 464 8.46 14.25 17.81
C GLU A 464 7.04 13.71 17.82
N ASN A 465 6.12 14.46 18.43
CA ASN A 465 4.69 14.15 18.36
C ASN A 465 4.12 14.62 17.02
N ARG A 466 3.64 13.70 16.20
CA ARG A 466 3.01 13.95 14.92
C ARG A 466 1.48 13.83 14.94
N TYR A 467 0.90 13.71 16.14
CA TYR A 467 -0.52 13.94 16.31
C TYR A 467 -0.84 15.43 16.20
N ASP A 468 -2.05 15.72 15.74
CA ASP A 468 -2.52 17.09 15.54
C ASP A 468 -3.30 17.60 16.76
N PHE A 469 -3.89 16.70 17.57
CA PHE A 469 -4.75 17.04 18.70
C PHE A 469 -4.41 16.29 19.99
N SER A 470 -3.70 15.17 19.94
CA SER A 470 -3.44 14.29 21.09
C SER A 470 -2.09 14.56 21.74
N ASP A 471 -2.05 14.67 23.07
CA ASP A 471 -0.81 14.70 23.86
C ASP A 471 -0.26 13.28 24.02
N LEU A 472 1.05 13.10 23.95
CA LEU A 472 1.68 11.79 24.10
C LEU A 472 1.43 11.12 25.46
N SER A 473 1.05 11.88 26.48
CA SER A 473 0.65 11.32 27.78
C SER A 473 -0.63 10.49 27.76
N GLU A 474 -1.39 10.53 26.65
CA GLU A 474 -2.57 9.68 26.45
C GLU A 474 -2.23 8.23 26.07
N PHE A 475 -0.95 7.95 25.77
CA PHE A 475 -0.48 6.67 25.27
C PHE A 475 0.49 6.00 26.24
N ALA A 476 0.68 4.69 26.07
CA ALA A 476 1.63 3.90 26.83
C ALA A 476 2.94 3.75 26.02
N PHE A 477 4.06 4.13 26.63
CA PHE A 477 5.39 3.99 26.02
C PHE A 477 6.22 2.96 26.74
N GLY A 478 7.06 2.27 25.98
CA GLY A 478 8.03 1.34 26.50
C GLY A 478 9.27 1.25 25.62
N TYR A 479 10.26 0.55 26.13
CA TYR A 479 11.41 0.12 25.35
C TYR A 479 11.71 -1.35 25.62
N GLU A 480 12.34 -1.99 24.66
CA GLU A 480 12.91 -3.32 24.77
C GLU A 480 14.31 -3.33 24.18
N VAL A 481 15.21 -4.07 24.80
CA VAL A 481 16.55 -4.31 24.28
C VAL A 481 16.69 -5.80 23.97
N THR A 482 17.07 -6.08 22.72
CA THR A 482 17.35 -7.44 22.26
C THR A 482 18.83 -7.62 22.02
N ALA A 483 19.37 -8.78 22.41
CA ALA A 483 20.71 -9.23 22.06
C ALA A 483 20.60 -10.65 21.51
N ASP A 484 21.20 -10.91 20.34
CA ASP A 484 21.20 -12.23 19.70
C ASP A 484 19.78 -12.82 19.59
N GLY A 485 18.80 -11.99 19.22
CA GLY A 485 17.39 -12.36 19.06
C GLY A 485 16.60 -12.55 20.37
N LYS A 486 17.16 -12.23 21.53
CA LYS A 486 16.48 -12.40 22.82
C LYS A 486 16.34 -11.06 23.53
N VAL A 487 15.16 -10.82 24.10
CA VAL A 487 14.95 -9.67 24.98
C VAL A 487 15.78 -9.86 26.24
N ILE A 488 16.65 -8.89 26.53
CA ILE A 488 17.56 -8.88 27.68
C ILE A 488 17.28 -7.77 28.67
N ASP A 489 16.57 -6.72 28.25
CA ASP A 489 16.13 -5.60 29.09
C ASP A 489 14.87 -4.97 28.49
N GLY A 490 14.14 -4.20 29.30
CA GLY A 490 12.98 -3.46 28.86
C GLY A 490 12.29 -2.73 30.00
N GLY A 491 11.47 -1.75 29.69
CA GLY A 491 10.79 -0.97 30.71
C GLY A 491 9.76 0.00 30.14
N GLU A 492 8.97 0.56 31.03
CA GLU A 492 8.02 1.61 30.72
C GLU A 492 8.71 2.98 30.65
N LEU A 493 8.24 3.83 29.72
CA LEU A 493 8.68 5.21 29.57
C LEU A 493 7.50 6.16 29.84
N LYS A 494 7.74 7.22 30.56
CA LYS A 494 6.76 8.28 30.78
C LYS A 494 7.08 9.45 29.87
N ILE A 495 6.26 9.60 28.83
CA ILE A 495 6.46 10.62 27.80
C ILE A 495 5.21 11.51 27.75
N SER A 496 5.43 12.81 27.68
CA SER A 496 4.41 13.83 27.45
C SER A 496 4.99 14.88 26.52
N ALA A 497 4.33 15.10 25.42
CA ALA A 497 4.61 16.17 24.48
C ALA A 497 3.29 16.57 23.82
N LYS A 498 3.01 17.84 23.75
CA LYS A 498 1.84 18.35 23.03
C LYS A 498 1.96 18.09 21.53
N PRO A 499 0.86 18.20 20.79
CA PRO A 499 0.91 18.12 19.33
C PRO A 499 2.04 18.98 18.76
N HIS A 500 2.81 18.39 17.83
CA HIS A 500 3.96 18.99 17.12
C HIS A 500 5.16 19.38 18.02
N GLU A 501 5.17 19.03 19.29
CA GLU A 501 6.35 19.22 20.18
C GLU A 501 7.31 18.03 20.08
N THR A 502 8.58 18.29 20.33
CA THR A 502 9.64 17.29 20.42
C THR A 502 10.17 17.23 21.86
N VAL A 503 10.29 16.04 22.40
CA VAL A 503 10.82 15.78 23.74
C VAL A 503 12.06 14.90 23.68
N LYS A 504 13.03 15.16 24.58
CA LYS A 504 14.23 14.33 24.74
C LYS A 504 13.97 13.24 25.75
N VAL A 505 14.40 12.03 25.42
CA VAL A 505 14.29 10.84 26.26
C VAL A 505 15.66 10.21 26.39
N LYS A 506 16.05 9.87 27.60
CA LYS A 506 17.26 9.09 27.88
C LYS A 506 16.88 7.79 28.54
N ILE A 507 17.44 6.69 28.03
CA ILE A 507 17.23 5.35 28.58
C ILE A 507 18.53 4.92 29.25
N ASP A 508 18.47 4.63 30.53
CA ASP A 508 19.64 4.15 31.27
C ASP A 508 19.84 2.66 30.98
N TYR A 509 20.68 2.40 30.02
CA TYR A 509 21.02 1.04 29.57
C TYR A 509 22.54 0.90 29.31
N SER A 510 23.07 -0.26 29.65
CA SER A 510 24.46 -0.64 29.36
C SER A 510 24.51 -1.95 28.57
N ALA A 511 25.02 -1.87 27.34
CA ALA A 511 25.14 -3.04 26.49
C ALA A 511 26.12 -4.09 27.06
N PRO A 512 25.91 -5.40 26.77
CA PRO A 512 26.89 -6.44 27.08
C PRO A 512 28.22 -6.17 26.37
N GLU A 513 29.34 -6.67 26.96
CA GLU A 513 30.68 -6.44 26.38
C GLU A 513 30.83 -7.02 24.95
N SER A 514 30.20 -8.16 24.69
CA SER A 514 30.22 -8.79 23.36
C SER A 514 29.00 -9.67 23.12
N VAL A 515 28.58 -9.75 21.90
CA VAL A 515 27.44 -10.56 21.42
C VAL A 515 27.81 -11.34 20.15
N LYS A 516 26.95 -12.24 19.71
CA LYS A 516 27.16 -12.98 18.45
C LYS A 516 26.65 -12.20 17.24
N ASP A 517 25.44 -11.67 17.30
CA ASP A 517 24.74 -11.11 16.14
C ASP A 517 24.55 -9.59 16.23
N GLY A 518 24.13 -9.06 17.37
CA GLY A 518 23.95 -7.61 17.60
C GLY A 518 23.08 -7.29 18.79
N VAL A 519 23.08 -6.02 19.18
CA VAL A 519 22.23 -5.46 20.23
C VAL A 519 21.36 -4.37 19.63
N PHE A 520 20.06 -4.45 19.86
CA PHE A 520 19.11 -3.47 19.34
C PHE A 520 18.22 -2.97 20.46
N ILE A 521 17.97 -1.66 20.47
CA ILE A 521 16.97 -1.03 21.33
C ILE A 521 15.79 -0.61 20.47
N GLU A 522 14.59 -1.06 20.88
CA GLU A 522 13.33 -0.62 20.31
C GLU A 522 12.62 0.29 21.30
N ILE A 523 12.15 1.45 20.85
CA ILE A 523 11.26 2.34 21.58
C ILE A 523 9.91 2.29 20.89
N PHE A 524 8.83 2.16 21.66
CA PHE A 524 7.51 1.97 21.08
C PHE A 524 6.39 2.69 21.84
N MET A 525 5.30 2.93 21.14
CA MET A 525 4.06 3.51 21.64
C MET A 525 2.89 2.58 21.40
N ASN A 526 2.09 2.34 22.42
CA ASN A 526 0.87 1.54 22.39
C ASN A 526 -0.32 2.36 22.89
N THR A 527 -1.54 1.90 22.59
CA THR A 527 -2.76 2.44 23.21
C THR A 527 -2.76 2.18 24.71
N ALA A 528 -3.05 3.22 25.51
CA ALA A 528 -3.15 3.11 26.98
C ALA A 528 -4.57 2.75 27.46
N LYS A 529 -5.55 2.81 26.57
CA LYS A 529 -6.96 2.46 26.80
C LYS A 529 -7.53 1.72 25.59
N ALA A 530 -8.63 1.02 25.80
CA ALA A 530 -9.39 0.46 24.67
C ALA A 530 -10.11 1.57 23.90
N TYR A 531 -10.20 1.39 22.59
CA TYR A 531 -10.98 2.20 21.67
C TYR A 531 -11.99 1.28 20.97
N ASP A 532 -13.00 1.84 20.31
CA ASP A 532 -13.97 1.04 19.53
C ASP A 532 -13.30 0.21 18.41
N TRP A 533 -12.06 0.56 18.04
CA TRP A 533 -11.30 -0.07 16.96
C TRP A 533 -10.09 -0.90 17.42
N CYS A 534 -9.71 -0.88 18.71
CA CYS A 534 -8.61 -1.73 19.21
C CYS A 534 -8.65 -1.91 20.73
N GLU A 535 -8.03 -3.00 21.20
CA GLU A 535 -7.79 -3.27 22.61
C GLU A 535 -6.63 -2.41 23.17
N ILE A 536 -6.48 -2.42 24.49
CA ILE A 536 -5.31 -1.85 25.18
C ILE A 536 -4.05 -2.57 24.71
N GLY A 537 -2.98 -1.80 24.52
CA GLY A 537 -1.68 -2.35 24.11
C GLY A 537 -1.49 -2.50 22.60
N HIS A 538 -2.44 -2.03 21.79
CA HIS A 538 -2.25 -2.02 20.32
C HIS A 538 -1.08 -1.13 19.92
N ARG A 539 -0.12 -1.67 19.14
CA ARG A 539 1.09 -0.98 18.69
C ARG A 539 0.75 0.06 17.63
N LEU A 540 1.06 1.34 17.93
CA LEU A 540 0.83 2.48 17.04
C LEU A 540 2.10 2.94 16.33
N ALA A 541 3.23 2.91 17.02
CA ALA A 541 4.51 3.37 16.50
C ALA A 541 5.68 2.68 17.18
N TRP A 542 6.83 2.61 16.51
CA TRP A 542 8.06 2.07 17.06
C TRP A 542 9.28 2.54 16.25
N ALA A 543 10.45 2.52 16.86
CA ALA A 543 11.72 2.65 16.15
C ALA A 543 12.78 1.77 16.80
N GLN A 544 13.59 1.12 15.96
CA GLN A 544 14.69 0.26 16.39
C GLN A 544 16.04 0.90 16.04
N PHE A 545 16.99 0.80 16.96
CA PHE A 545 18.35 1.33 16.76
C PHE A 545 19.38 0.28 17.18
N GLU A 546 20.42 0.11 16.38
CA GLU A 546 21.54 -0.76 16.73
C GLU A 546 22.45 -0.07 17.74
N ILE A 547 22.75 -0.76 18.85
CA ILE A 547 23.72 -0.33 19.84
C ILE A 547 25.08 -0.92 19.48
N PRO A 548 26.10 -0.12 19.14
CA PRO A 548 27.42 -0.61 18.78
C PRO A 548 28.02 -1.45 19.90
N THR A 549 28.24 -2.71 19.63
CA THR A 549 28.75 -3.72 20.58
C THR A 549 29.79 -4.58 19.85
N GLU A 550 30.76 -5.12 20.59
CA GLU A 550 31.75 -6.02 20.00
C GLU A 550 31.08 -7.34 19.57
N ILE A 551 31.22 -7.67 18.30
CA ILE A 551 30.72 -8.94 17.75
C ILE A 551 31.76 -10.02 18.02
N ARG A 552 31.37 -11.05 18.77
CA ARG A 552 32.20 -12.21 19.06
C ARG A 552 32.32 -13.06 17.80
N VAL A 553 33.45 -12.95 17.10
CA VAL A 553 33.77 -13.84 15.99
C VAL A 553 34.18 -15.19 16.60
N PRO A 554 33.48 -16.30 16.27
CA PRO A 554 33.93 -17.62 16.68
C PRO A 554 35.33 -17.87 16.18
N SER A 555 36.19 -18.47 17.04
CA SER A 555 37.53 -18.91 16.57
C SER A 555 37.36 -19.89 15.41
N ALA A 556 38.07 -19.65 14.31
CA ALA A 556 38.03 -20.58 13.18
C ALA A 556 38.42 -21.97 13.65
N GLU A 557 37.61 -22.96 13.34
CA GLU A 557 37.94 -24.35 13.64
C GLU A 557 39.18 -24.73 12.80
N PRO A 558 40.14 -25.51 13.37
CA PRO A 558 41.27 -25.97 12.61
C PRO A 558 40.84 -26.76 11.38
N LEU A 559 41.45 -26.45 10.25
CA LEU A 559 41.19 -27.16 9.01
C LEU A 559 41.65 -28.61 9.11
N GLU A 560 40.73 -29.54 8.86
CA GLU A 560 41.01 -30.97 8.77
C GLU A 560 41.46 -31.33 7.34
N LYS A 561 42.03 -32.54 7.20
CA LYS A 561 42.39 -33.05 5.87
C LYS A 561 41.19 -33.35 5.04
N ILE A 562 41.29 -33.00 3.76
CA ILE A 562 40.31 -33.36 2.73
C ILE A 562 40.93 -34.31 1.74
N THR A 563 40.08 -34.95 0.92
CA THR A 563 40.52 -35.63 -0.29
C THR A 563 39.78 -35.04 -1.48
N ALA A 564 40.48 -34.81 -2.58
CA ALA A 564 39.86 -34.28 -3.78
C ALA A 564 40.35 -35.04 -5.02
N GLU A 565 39.40 -35.33 -5.92
CA GLU A 565 39.65 -35.94 -7.22
C GLU A 565 39.24 -34.95 -8.33
N ASP A 566 40.19 -34.59 -9.15
CA ASP A 566 39.97 -33.76 -10.34
C ASP A 566 39.74 -34.65 -11.56
N GLY A 567 38.51 -35.18 -11.72
CA GLY A 567 38.08 -36.02 -12.81
C GLY A 567 37.87 -35.25 -14.14
N LYS A 568 37.55 -35.97 -15.17
CA LYS A 568 37.37 -35.40 -16.52
C LYS A 568 36.19 -34.41 -16.57
N ARG A 569 35.07 -34.71 -15.89
CA ARG A 569 33.84 -33.91 -15.84
C ARG A 569 33.56 -33.33 -14.47
N TYR A 570 33.84 -34.09 -13.42
CA TYR A 570 33.48 -33.72 -12.06
C TYR A 570 34.74 -33.53 -11.22
N ILE A 571 34.69 -32.54 -10.35
CA ILE A 571 35.65 -32.37 -9.24
C ILE A 571 34.88 -32.81 -8.01
N THR A 572 35.36 -33.89 -7.35
CA THR A 572 34.76 -34.44 -6.14
C THR A 572 35.66 -34.17 -4.95
N VAL A 573 35.12 -33.53 -3.94
CA VAL A 573 35.84 -33.19 -2.69
C VAL A 573 35.12 -33.89 -1.52
N GLN A 574 35.86 -34.70 -0.81
CA GLN A 574 35.41 -35.36 0.42
C GLN A 574 36.03 -34.67 1.62
N SER A 575 35.19 -34.22 2.53
CA SER A 575 35.58 -33.54 3.75
C SER A 575 34.80 -34.08 4.95
N GLY A 576 35.40 -34.97 5.71
CA GLY A 576 34.72 -35.67 6.81
C GLY A 576 33.48 -36.43 6.32
N ALA A 577 32.32 -36.07 6.84
CA ALA A 577 31.03 -36.62 6.46
C ALA A 577 30.42 -35.98 5.21
N ALA A 578 31.00 -34.87 4.72
CA ALA A 578 30.48 -34.13 3.57
C ALA A 578 31.18 -34.49 2.27
N GLU A 579 30.43 -34.62 1.19
CA GLU A 579 30.95 -34.76 -0.19
C GLU A 579 30.37 -33.64 -1.04
N VAL A 580 31.24 -32.90 -1.73
CA VAL A 580 30.84 -31.81 -2.64
C VAL A 580 31.32 -32.15 -4.03
N ILE A 581 30.42 -32.05 -5.03
CA ILE A 581 30.76 -32.30 -6.43
C ILE A 581 30.45 -31.05 -7.25
N VAL A 582 31.46 -30.60 -8.02
CA VAL A 582 31.35 -29.50 -8.98
C VAL A 582 31.44 -30.05 -10.40
N ASP A 583 30.44 -29.72 -11.22
CA ASP A 583 30.40 -30.07 -12.66
C ASP A 583 31.18 -29.05 -13.48
N LYS A 584 32.33 -29.45 -14.06
CA LYS A 584 33.20 -28.60 -14.89
C LYS A 584 32.51 -28.06 -16.16
N VAL A 585 31.46 -28.73 -16.67
CA VAL A 585 30.74 -28.29 -17.85
C VAL A 585 29.76 -27.15 -17.49
N ARG A 586 29.18 -27.23 -16.31
CA ARG A 586 28.23 -26.20 -15.80
C ARG A 586 28.93 -25.12 -14.97
N GLY A 587 30.10 -25.44 -14.39
CA GLY A 587 30.83 -24.57 -13.46
C GLY A 587 30.13 -24.42 -12.12
N MET A 588 29.19 -25.31 -11.77
CA MET A 588 28.29 -25.20 -10.64
C MET A 588 28.41 -26.41 -9.71
N ILE A 589 28.08 -26.19 -8.44
CA ILE A 589 27.93 -27.25 -7.44
C ILE A 589 26.74 -28.10 -7.86
N CYS A 590 26.94 -29.38 -8.15
CA CYS A 590 25.90 -30.26 -8.65
C CYS A 590 25.44 -31.33 -7.65
N SER A 591 26.18 -31.53 -6.57
CA SER A 591 25.83 -32.44 -5.48
C SER A 591 26.48 -31.97 -4.18
N VAL A 592 25.74 -32.00 -3.12
CA VAL A 592 26.22 -31.83 -1.75
C VAL A 592 25.62 -32.94 -0.91
N LYS A 593 26.49 -33.80 -0.40
CA LYS A 593 26.02 -34.89 0.47
C LYS A 593 26.57 -34.76 1.88
N LYS A 594 25.79 -35.18 2.86
CA LYS A 594 26.17 -35.30 4.26
C LYS A 594 25.84 -36.72 4.73
N ASN A 595 26.83 -37.44 5.30
CA ASN A 595 26.66 -38.83 5.67
C ASN A 595 26.12 -39.73 4.53
N GLY A 596 26.44 -39.40 3.27
CA GLY A 596 25.92 -40.08 2.08
C GLY A 596 24.53 -39.69 1.60
N ALA A 597 23.77 -38.89 2.36
CA ALA A 597 22.47 -38.35 1.95
C ALA A 597 22.65 -37.07 1.07
N GLU A 598 22.03 -37.06 -0.09
CA GLU A 598 22.02 -35.89 -0.97
C GLU A 598 21.15 -34.77 -0.40
N LEU A 599 21.63 -33.54 -0.42
CA LEU A 599 20.90 -32.35 0.07
C LEU A 599 20.31 -31.51 -1.06
N LEU A 600 20.85 -31.59 -2.28
CA LEU A 600 20.37 -30.86 -3.45
C LEU A 600 19.49 -31.74 -4.32
N VAL A 601 18.43 -31.16 -4.89
CA VAL A 601 17.61 -31.79 -5.94
C VAL A 601 18.21 -31.52 -7.33
N ARG A 602 18.76 -30.33 -7.52
CA ARG A 602 19.33 -29.83 -8.78
C ARG A 602 20.65 -29.12 -8.51
N PRO A 603 21.56 -29.02 -9.53
CA PRO A 603 22.73 -28.16 -9.43
C PRO A 603 22.37 -26.72 -9.10
N SER A 604 23.26 -26.02 -8.37
CA SER A 604 23.18 -24.58 -8.19
C SER A 604 23.22 -23.83 -9.54
N ASP A 605 22.76 -22.59 -9.58
CA ASP A 605 22.77 -21.79 -10.80
C ASP A 605 22.94 -20.29 -10.51
N ILE A 606 23.47 -19.52 -11.45
CA ILE A 606 23.47 -18.05 -11.39
C ILE A 606 22.17 -17.53 -11.97
N VAL A 607 21.48 -16.66 -11.23
CA VAL A 607 20.17 -16.12 -11.59
C VAL A 607 20.25 -14.61 -11.66
N ILE A 608 19.75 -14.05 -12.77
CA ILE A 608 19.59 -12.61 -12.98
C ILE A 608 18.13 -12.22 -13.22
N TRP A 609 17.19 -13.12 -12.91
CA TRP A 609 15.76 -13.01 -13.14
C TRP A 609 15.00 -13.20 -11.83
N ARG A 610 13.79 -12.64 -11.76
CA ARG A 610 12.76 -12.93 -10.73
C ARG A 610 11.43 -13.24 -11.39
N ALA A 611 10.51 -13.88 -10.71
CA ALA A 611 9.12 -13.85 -11.13
C ALA A 611 8.67 -12.39 -11.11
N LEU A 612 8.42 -11.82 -12.30
CA LEU A 612 8.18 -10.38 -12.42
C LEU A 612 6.95 -9.98 -11.62
N ILE A 613 7.06 -8.87 -10.92
CA ILE A 613 5.97 -8.26 -10.17
C ILE A 613 5.18 -7.30 -11.06
N ASP A 614 3.97 -6.97 -10.67
CA ASP A 614 3.11 -6.06 -11.44
C ASP A 614 3.79 -4.69 -11.66
N ASN A 615 4.59 -4.22 -10.71
CA ASN A 615 5.37 -2.99 -10.81
C ASN A 615 6.56 -3.06 -11.79
N ASP A 616 6.90 -4.23 -12.33
CA ASP A 616 7.90 -4.38 -13.40
C ASP A 616 7.31 -4.17 -14.81
N ASN A 617 6.02 -3.83 -14.94
CA ASN A 617 5.27 -3.81 -16.18
C ASN A 617 5.97 -3.06 -17.33
N TYR A 618 6.54 -1.89 -17.06
CA TYR A 618 7.20 -1.08 -18.11
C TYR A 618 8.62 -1.55 -18.47
N VAL A 619 9.29 -2.30 -17.60
CA VAL A 619 10.64 -2.85 -17.88
C VAL A 619 10.58 -4.29 -18.36
N LYS A 620 9.50 -5.00 -18.07
CA LYS A 620 9.24 -6.39 -18.49
C LYS A 620 9.47 -6.62 -19.99
N PRO A 621 8.90 -5.83 -20.93
CA PRO A 621 9.08 -6.07 -22.37
C PRO A 621 10.56 -5.99 -22.80
N ILE A 622 11.35 -5.16 -22.11
CA ILE A 622 12.78 -5.01 -22.41
C ILE A 622 13.53 -6.26 -21.99
N TRP A 623 13.36 -6.71 -20.74
CA TRP A 623 14.02 -7.89 -20.21
C TRP A 623 13.63 -9.18 -20.94
N GLU A 624 12.34 -9.32 -21.29
CA GLU A 624 11.85 -10.46 -22.07
C GLU A 624 12.42 -10.48 -23.49
N SER A 625 12.51 -9.32 -24.16
CA SER A 625 13.08 -9.22 -25.50
C SER A 625 14.57 -9.60 -25.54
N GLU A 626 15.28 -9.43 -24.43
CA GLU A 626 16.69 -9.85 -24.27
C GLU A 626 16.82 -11.23 -23.63
N PHE A 627 15.70 -11.92 -23.39
CA PHE A 627 15.63 -13.28 -22.82
C PHE A 627 16.27 -13.43 -21.45
N PHE A 628 16.14 -12.43 -20.57
CA PHE A 628 16.66 -12.51 -19.20
C PHE A 628 16.06 -13.69 -18.42
N HIS A 629 14.82 -14.06 -18.70
CA HIS A 629 14.12 -15.23 -18.15
C HIS A 629 14.63 -16.59 -18.69
N LYS A 630 15.54 -16.61 -19.69
CA LYS A 630 16.07 -17.81 -20.33
C LYS A 630 17.58 -17.73 -20.48
N THR A 631 18.26 -17.30 -19.43
CA THR A 631 19.72 -17.24 -19.38
C THR A 631 20.30 -18.53 -18.79
N TYR A 632 21.56 -18.76 -19.09
CA TYR A 632 22.36 -19.86 -18.55
C TYR A 632 23.82 -19.44 -18.43
N PHE A 633 24.53 -20.07 -17.50
CA PHE A 633 25.96 -19.84 -17.34
C PHE A 633 26.77 -20.75 -18.28
N LYS A 634 27.57 -20.15 -19.12
CA LYS A 634 28.46 -20.86 -20.07
C LYS A 634 29.89 -20.79 -19.62
N VAL A 635 30.48 -21.92 -19.22
CA VAL A 635 31.88 -22.07 -18.79
C VAL A 635 32.83 -21.89 -19.97
N ARG A 636 33.85 -21.11 -19.75
CA ARG A 636 35.02 -20.95 -20.66
C ARG A 636 36.21 -21.77 -20.20
N SER A 637 36.49 -21.72 -18.88
CA SER A 637 37.58 -22.50 -18.28
C SER A 637 37.30 -22.87 -16.85
N VAL A 638 37.93 -23.97 -16.40
CA VAL A 638 37.97 -24.40 -14.98
C VAL A 638 39.39 -24.77 -14.61
N CYS A 639 39.89 -24.23 -13.52
CA CYS A 639 41.18 -24.57 -12.92
C CYS A 639 40.98 -25.05 -11.48
N THR A 640 41.76 -26.01 -11.05
CA THR A 640 41.69 -26.62 -9.72
C THR A 640 43.06 -26.57 -9.03
N GLU A 641 43.08 -26.15 -7.77
CA GLU A 641 44.26 -26.20 -6.92
C GLU A 641 43.92 -27.02 -5.67
N ILE A 642 44.62 -28.09 -5.41
CA ILE A 642 44.36 -29.03 -4.33
C ILE A 642 45.51 -28.99 -3.33
N THR A 643 45.18 -28.83 -2.05
CA THR A 643 46.09 -28.94 -0.91
C THR A 643 45.59 -30.00 0.06
N ASP A 644 46.33 -30.28 1.15
CA ASP A 644 45.88 -31.23 2.18
C ASP A 644 44.56 -30.81 2.87
N THR A 645 44.25 -29.52 2.92
CA THR A 645 43.16 -28.96 3.69
C THR A 645 42.13 -28.12 2.90
N ALA A 646 42.39 -27.87 1.61
CA ALA A 646 41.50 -27.07 0.75
C ALA A 646 41.58 -27.52 -0.72
N CYS A 647 40.41 -27.48 -1.37
CA CYS A 647 40.30 -27.57 -2.81
C CYS A 647 39.73 -26.24 -3.33
N VAL A 648 40.53 -25.52 -4.12
CA VAL A 648 40.09 -24.25 -4.72
C VAL A 648 39.75 -24.51 -6.18
N ILE A 649 38.54 -24.19 -6.59
CA ILE A 649 38.03 -24.38 -7.95
C ILE A 649 37.69 -23.01 -8.52
N LYS A 650 38.43 -22.61 -9.59
CA LYS A 650 38.22 -21.33 -10.28
C LYS A 650 37.51 -21.56 -11.60
N VAL A 651 36.35 -20.96 -11.76
CA VAL A 651 35.55 -21.05 -12.96
C VAL A 651 35.49 -19.69 -13.63
N ASP A 652 35.76 -19.62 -14.91
CA ASP A 652 35.57 -18.45 -15.77
C ASP A 652 34.44 -18.77 -16.77
N GLY A 653 33.52 -17.86 -16.93
CA GLY A 653 32.37 -18.05 -17.80
C GLY A 653 31.59 -16.77 -18.09
N ALA A 654 30.42 -16.94 -18.62
CA ALA A 654 29.52 -15.84 -18.96
C ALA A 654 28.06 -16.23 -18.76
N GLN A 655 27.26 -15.31 -18.23
CA GLN A 655 25.81 -15.43 -18.10
C GLN A 655 25.12 -14.74 -19.26
N GLY A 656 24.22 -15.43 -19.95
CA GLY A 656 23.45 -14.87 -21.06
C GLY A 656 22.52 -15.87 -21.70
N SER A 657 21.76 -15.45 -22.69
CA SER A 657 20.84 -16.31 -23.45
C SER A 657 21.49 -16.85 -24.73
N ASN A 658 20.84 -17.82 -25.38
CA ASN A 658 21.33 -18.44 -26.60
C ASN A 658 21.49 -17.49 -27.80
N SER A 659 20.73 -16.41 -27.83
CA SER A 659 20.59 -15.56 -29.03
C SER A 659 20.99 -14.10 -28.76
N ARG A 660 21.61 -13.81 -27.63
CA ARG A 660 22.06 -12.47 -27.25
C ARG A 660 23.49 -12.49 -26.77
N LEU A 661 24.10 -11.30 -26.70
CA LEU A 661 25.41 -11.14 -26.08
C LEU A 661 25.32 -11.47 -24.60
N PRO A 662 26.41 -11.97 -23.98
CA PRO A 662 26.43 -12.19 -22.54
C PRO A 662 26.11 -10.91 -21.77
N ILE A 663 25.29 -11.06 -20.74
CA ILE A 663 24.91 -9.96 -19.85
C ILE A 663 26.04 -9.69 -18.84
N PHE A 664 26.63 -10.76 -18.33
CA PHE A 664 27.77 -10.70 -17.42
C PHE A 664 28.89 -11.63 -17.88
N ASP A 665 30.14 -11.18 -17.75
CA ASP A 665 31.31 -12.04 -17.65
C ASP A 665 31.53 -12.34 -16.17
N ILE A 666 31.61 -13.63 -15.79
CA ILE A 666 31.61 -14.05 -14.39
C ILE A 666 32.79 -14.98 -14.09
N LYS A 667 33.45 -14.70 -12.96
CA LYS A 667 34.43 -15.58 -12.34
C LYS A 667 33.90 -16.07 -11.01
N ILE A 668 33.88 -17.38 -10.80
CA ILE A 668 33.44 -18.00 -9.54
C ILE A 668 34.67 -18.74 -8.97
N GLU A 669 34.95 -18.53 -7.69
CA GLU A 669 35.93 -19.28 -6.93
C GLU A 669 35.24 -20.00 -5.77
N TYR A 670 35.27 -21.32 -5.80
CA TYR A 670 34.83 -22.17 -4.70
C TYR A 670 36.07 -22.62 -3.91
N THR A 671 36.15 -22.30 -2.62
CA THR A 671 37.16 -22.83 -1.69
C THR A 671 36.46 -23.82 -0.75
N ILE A 672 36.66 -25.09 -0.98
CA ILE A 672 36.05 -26.19 -0.22
C ILE A 672 37.05 -26.68 0.82
N THR A 673 36.62 -26.68 2.09
CA THR A 673 37.39 -27.09 3.27
C THR A 673 36.56 -27.96 4.21
N SER A 674 37.13 -28.39 5.34
CA SER A 674 36.34 -29.05 6.40
C SER A 674 35.30 -28.18 7.07
N ASN A 675 35.37 -26.85 6.90
CA ASN A 675 34.46 -25.89 7.50
C ASN A 675 33.34 -25.50 6.57
N GLY A 676 33.25 -26.06 5.36
CA GLY A 676 32.26 -25.76 4.34
C GLY A 676 32.80 -25.22 3.02
N ILE A 677 31.99 -24.48 2.30
CA ILE A 677 32.30 -23.93 1.00
C ILE A 677 32.29 -22.42 1.08
N LYS A 678 33.42 -21.76 0.81
CA LYS A 678 33.44 -20.32 0.55
C LYS A 678 33.27 -20.10 -0.94
N THR A 679 32.32 -19.25 -1.31
CA THR A 679 31.99 -18.90 -2.70
C THR A 679 32.28 -17.43 -2.93
N ASN A 680 33.15 -17.12 -3.89
CA ASN A 680 33.42 -15.75 -4.35
C ASN A 680 32.99 -15.62 -5.80
N ILE A 681 32.14 -14.63 -6.10
CA ILE A 681 31.65 -14.33 -7.42
C ILE A 681 32.10 -12.92 -7.79
N HIS A 682 32.82 -12.80 -8.88
CA HIS A 682 33.16 -11.53 -9.52
C HIS A 682 32.47 -11.48 -10.87
N ALA A 683 31.59 -10.49 -11.08
CA ALA A 683 30.82 -10.36 -12.31
C ALA A 683 30.97 -8.94 -12.90
N ASP A 684 31.44 -8.88 -14.14
CA ASP A 684 31.51 -7.66 -14.95
C ASP A 684 30.30 -7.59 -15.88
N LYS A 685 29.45 -6.57 -15.70
CA LYS A 685 28.27 -6.36 -16.55
C LYS A 685 28.67 -5.76 -17.91
N ASN A 686 28.27 -6.42 -18.97
CA ASN A 686 28.52 -5.96 -20.34
C ASN A 686 27.54 -4.82 -20.72
N ASP A 687 28.00 -3.90 -21.57
CA ASP A 687 27.13 -2.88 -22.15
C ASP A 687 26.22 -3.51 -23.20
N ILE A 688 24.95 -3.72 -22.83
CA ILE A 688 23.95 -4.30 -23.74
C ILE A 688 23.15 -3.17 -24.36
N LYS A 689 23.20 -3.08 -25.67
CA LYS A 689 22.31 -2.20 -26.45
C LYS A 689 21.07 -2.98 -26.85
N ALA A 690 19.91 -2.51 -26.44
CA ALA A 690 18.65 -3.05 -26.92
C ALA A 690 18.62 -3.01 -28.45
N MET A 691 18.26 -4.13 -29.09
CA MET A 691 18.12 -4.15 -30.54
C MET A 691 17.01 -3.18 -30.94
N ASN A 692 17.35 -2.20 -31.78
CA ASN A 692 16.39 -1.32 -32.41
C ASN A 692 15.32 -2.18 -33.13
N ARG A 693 14.18 -2.39 -32.53
CA ARG A 693 12.98 -2.72 -33.28
C ARG A 693 12.54 -1.41 -33.91
N THR A 694 12.67 -1.31 -35.22
CA THR A 694 11.89 -0.36 -36.01
C THR A 694 10.43 -0.73 -35.83
N SER A 695 9.81 -0.24 -34.75
CA SER A 695 8.37 -0.09 -34.75
C SER A 695 8.06 1.06 -35.70
N SER A 696 7.18 0.83 -36.65
CA SER A 696 6.52 1.86 -37.42
C SER A 696 6.19 3.03 -36.49
N GLU A 697 6.63 4.20 -36.90
CA GLU A 697 6.27 5.50 -36.32
C GLU A 697 4.76 5.53 -36.11
N GLU A 698 4.35 6.01 -34.94
CA GLU A 698 3.00 6.37 -34.49
C GLU A 698 2.45 5.55 -33.30
N THR A 699 3.13 5.67 -32.19
CA THR A 699 2.49 5.81 -30.88
C THR A 699 3.41 6.68 -30.04
N SER A 700 3.09 7.95 -29.99
CA SER A 700 3.83 8.97 -29.26
C SER A 700 3.44 8.98 -27.76
N LEU A 701 3.62 7.87 -27.09
CA LEU A 701 4.09 7.88 -25.73
C LEU A 701 5.60 7.91 -25.86
N ASP A 702 6.19 9.05 -25.58
CA ASP A 702 7.62 9.23 -25.39
C ASP A 702 8.05 8.47 -24.13
N LEU A 703 7.89 7.17 -24.17
CA LEU A 703 8.72 6.28 -23.39
C LEU A 703 10.12 6.49 -24.00
N ASN A 704 10.91 7.30 -23.33
CA ASN A 704 12.36 7.28 -23.47
C ASN A 704 12.85 5.88 -23.09
N LEU A 705 12.55 4.89 -23.93
CA LEU A 705 13.13 3.57 -23.85
C LEU A 705 14.61 3.79 -24.02
N LYS A 706 15.33 3.82 -22.89
CA LYS A 706 16.77 3.94 -22.90
C LYS A 706 17.29 2.85 -23.82
N LYS A 707 18.11 3.24 -24.78
CA LYS A 707 18.71 2.32 -25.76
C LYS A 707 19.67 1.31 -25.11
N ASP A 708 19.99 1.49 -23.85
CA ASP A 708 20.94 0.69 -23.09
C ASP A 708 20.22 0.03 -21.92
N ILE A 709 20.35 -1.29 -21.81
CA ILE A 709 19.84 -2.06 -20.67
C ILE A 709 20.90 -1.96 -19.57
N ASP A 710 20.62 -1.12 -18.59
CA ASP A 710 21.59 -0.82 -17.53
C ASP A 710 21.21 -1.42 -16.15
N GLU A 711 20.07 -2.10 -16.04
CA GLU A 711 19.60 -2.76 -14.82
C GLU A 711 19.18 -4.21 -15.05
N VAL A 712 19.25 -5.01 -13.99
CA VAL A 712 18.75 -6.39 -13.97
C VAL A 712 17.74 -6.55 -12.82
N PRO A 713 16.76 -7.47 -12.91
CA PRO A 713 15.81 -7.72 -11.83
C PRO A 713 16.46 -8.17 -10.52
N ARG A 714 17.49 -9.00 -10.64
CA ARG A 714 18.18 -9.66 -9.52
C ARG A 714 19.59 -10.07 -9.93
N PHE A 715 20.48 -10.23 -8.96
CA PHE A 715 21.71 -11.04 -9.10
C PHE A 715 21.83 -11.97 -7.91
N ALA A 716 21.78 -13.29 -8.16
CA ALA A 716 21.73 -14.30 -7.11
C ALA A 716 22.42 -15.61 -7.52
N MET A 717 22.71 -16.45 -6.52
CA MET A 717 22.96 -17.87 -6.70
C MET A 717 21.80 -18.68 -6.12
N ARG A 718 21.22 -19.58 -6.94
CA ARG A 718 20.07 -20.42 -6.60
C ARG A 718 20.53 -21.79 -6.15
N PHE A 719 19.88 -22.31 -5.10
CA PHE A 719 20.04 -23.66 -4.60
C PHE A 719 18.67 -24.33 -4.51
N ALA A 720 18.54 -25.51 -5.09
CA ALA A 720 17.34 -26.35 -4.96
C ALA A 720 17.62 -27.42 -3.90
N LEU A 721 17.33 -27.13 -2.65
CA LEU A 721 17.41 -28.10 -1.55
C LEU A 721 16.27 -29.09 -1.64
N LYS A 722 16.39 -30.23 -0.94
CA LYS A 722 15.27 -31.15 -0.85
C LYS A 722 14.06 -30.50 -0.15
N PRO A 723 12.81 -30.89 -0.47
CA PRO A 723 11.61 -30.22 0.03
C PRO A 723 11.40 -30.36 1.53
N GLU A 724 12.08 -31.30 2.18
CA GLU A 724 12.05 -31.46 3.65
C GLU A 724 12.82 -30.38 4.42
N PHE A 725 13.59 -29.50 3.76
CA PHE A 725 14.19 -28.33 4.39
C PHE A 725 13.13 -27.24 4.52
N GLU A 726 12.37 -27.31 5.61
CA GLU A 726 11.20 -26.49 5.88
C GLU A 726 11.46 -25.39 6.90
N ASP A 727 12.23 -25.67 7.96
CA ASP A 727 12.47 -24.71 9.04
C ASP A 727 13.53 -23.71 8.65
N ILE A 728 13.23 -22.43 8.83
CA ILE A 728 14.13 -21.30 8.55
C ILE A 728 14.47 -20.58 9.84
N THR A 729 15.77 -20.33 10.05
CA THR A 729 16.23 -19.38 11.06
C THR A 729 17.24 -18.45 10.40
N TYR A 730 17.06 -17.14 10.58
CA TYR A 730 17.99 -16.15 10.01
C TYR A 730 18.18 -14.94 10.91
N PHE A 731 19.32 -14.25 10.76
CA PHE A 731 19.55 -12.93 11.33
C PHE A 731 19.57 -11.90 10.21
N GLY A 732 18.57 -11.04 10.19
CA GLY A 732 18.33 -10.06 9.13
C GLY A 732 17.09 -9.24 9.43
N MET A 733 16.64 -8.46 8.45
CA MET A 733 15.37 -7.75 8.53
C MET A 733 14.18 -8.70 8.23
N GLY A 734 13.14 -8.61 9.05
CA GLY A 734 11.92 -9.44 9.05
C GLY A 734 10.89 -8.86 10.04
N ASP A 735 9.84 -9.52 10.38
CA ASP A 735 9.40 -10.94 10.17
C ASP A 735 8.73 -11.22 8.81
N ARG A 736 8.38 -10.18 8.07
CA ARG A 736 7.74 -10.25 6.76
C ARG A 736 8.77 -9.96 5.67
N GLU A 737 8.39 -10.28 4.41
CA GLU A 737 9.20 -9.95 3.24
C GLU A 737 9.56 -8.47 3.20
N CYS A 738 10.76 -8.16 2.75
CA CYS A 738 11.23 -6.79 2.61
C CYS A 738 12.20 -6.65 1.43
N TYR A 739 12.20 -5.45 0.84
CA TYR A 739 13.04 -5.07 -0.29
C TYR A 739 13.68 -3.70 -0.02
N VAL A 740 14.61 -3.30 -0.84
CA VAL A 740 15.43 -2.11 -0.61
C VAL A 740 14.65 -0.79 -0.48
N ASP A 741 13.46 -0.70 -1.04
CA ASP A 741 12.53 0.45 -0.97
C ASP A 741 11.21 0.12 -0.25
N TYR A 742 11.16 -1.02 0.45
CA TYR A 742 9.97 -1.60 1.06
C TYR A 742 10.38 -2.40 2.30
N HIS A 743 10.74 -1.70 3.38
CA HIS A 743 11.31 -2.35 4.57
C HIS A 743 11.14 -1.57 5.88
N GLU A 744 10.42 -0.46 5.88
CA GLU A 744 10.24 0.33 7.10
C GLU A 744 9.49 -0.47 8.18
N HIS A 745 8.59 -1.37 7.79
CA HIS A 745 7.88 -2.28 8.70
C HIS A 745 8.78 -3.35 9.33
N ALA A 746 9.92 -3.67 8.71
CA ALA A 746 10.78 -4.76 9.13
C ALA A 746 11.79 -4.35 10.22
N LYS A 747 12.23 -5.31 11.02
CA LYS A 747 13.19 -5.11 12.11
C LYS A 747 14.37 -6.08 11.99
N MET A 748 15.55 -5.64 12.42
CA MET A 748 16.69 -6.54 12.60
C MET A 748 16.47 -7.44 13.80
N ASN A 749 16.51 -8.75 13.57
CA ASN A 749 16.38 -9.74 14.66
C ASN A 749 16.86 -11.12 14.18
N VAL A 750 16.93 -12.08 15.10
CA VAL A 750 16.96 -13.51 14.78
C VAL A 750 15.51 -13.97 14.65
N TRP A 751 15.14 -14.33 13.43
CA TRP A 751 13.79 -14.75 13.08
C TRP A 751 13.72 -16.26 12.88
N ASN A 752 12.57 -16.85 13.20
CA ASN A 752 12.24 -18.23 12.91
C ASN A 752 10.97 -18.25 12.09
N SER A 753 10.99 -18.98 10.99
CA SER A 753 9.89 -19.09 10.03
C SER A 753 9.89 -20.49 9.40
N THR A 754 8.99 -20.70 8.45
CA THR A 754 8.98 -21.90 7.60
C THR A 754 8.97 -21.49 6.13
N VAL A 755 9.49 -22.37 5.26
CA VAL A 755 9.43 -22.13 3.80
C VAL A 755 7.98 -21.95 3.30
N THR A 756 7.04 -22.62 3.98
CA THR A 756 5.61 -22.47 3.69
C THR A 756 5.09 -21.07 4.06
N ASP A 757 5.51 -20.51 5.20
CA ASP A 757 5.06 -19.21 5.70
C ASP A 757 5.72 -18.01 4.99
N GLU A 758 6.86 -18.25 4.30
CA GLU A 758 7.53 -17.21 3.51
C GLU A 758 6.82 -16.87 2.19
N TYR A 759 5.83 -17.67 1.80
CA TYR A 759 5.06 -17.42 0.59
C TYR A 759 3.92 -16.42 0.84
N GLU A 760 3.95 -15.25 0.19
CA GLU A 760 2.85 -14.29 0.18
C GLU A 760 1.85 -14.63 -0.94
N PRO A 761 0.56 -14.86 -0.62
CA PRO A 761 -0.41 -15.37 -1.57
C PRO A 761 -1.03 -14.27 -2.45
N TYR A 762 -0.20 -13.48 -3.12
CA TYR A 762 -0.68 -12.51 -4.12
C TYR A 762 -1.59 -13.21 -5.13
N ILE A 763 -2.68 -12.55 -5.55
CA ILE A 763 -3.70 -13.14 -6.44
C ILE A 763 -3.08 -13.62 -7.74
N VAL A 764 -2.21 -12.81 -8.34
CA VAL A 764 -1.32 -13.22 -9.41
C VAL A 764 0.04 -13.58 -8.82
N PRO A 765 0.50 -14.82 -8.96
CA PRO A 765 1.80 -15.24 -8.45
C PRO A 765 2.93 -14.37 -9.01
N GLN A 766 3.81 -13.93 -8.13
CA GLN A 766 4.94 -13.07 -8.44
C GLN A 766 6.04 -13.24 -7.41
N ASP A 767 7.19 -12.58 -7.57
CA ASP A 767 8.29 -12.64 -6.59
C ASP A 767 7.78 -12.23 -5.20
N CYS A 768 8.19 -12.95 -4.18
CA CYS A 768 7.81 -12.71 -2.79
C CYS A 768 8.80 -13.35 -1.82
N GLY A 769 8.62 -13.10 -0.53
CA GLY A 769 9.39 -13.75 0.54
C GLY A 769 10.87 -13.36 0.58
N ASN A 770 11.25 -12.20 0.04
CA ASN A 770 12.64 -11.73 0.12
C ASN A 770 12.92 -11.06 1.47
N HIS A 771 14.14 -11.25 1.99
CA HIS A 771 14.65 -10.59 3.19
C HIS A 771 15.96 -9.89 2.91
N ILE A 772 16.14 -8.68 3.43
CA ILE A 772 17.36 -7.87 3.25
C ILE A 772 18.19 -7.78 4.54
N ASN A 773 19.42 -7.27 4.40
CA ASN A 773 20.35 -7.09 5.52
C ASN A 773 20.67 -8.39 6.29
N VAL A 774 20.59 -9.53 5.62
CA VAL A 774 20.85 -10.85 6.21
C VAL A 774 22.35 -11.08 6.39
N LYS A 775 22.73 -11.53 7.57
CA LYS A 775 24.12 -11.91 7.90
C LYS A 775 24.33 -13.41 7.84
N TRP A 776 23.30 -14.16 8.27
CA TRP A 776 23.28 -15.60 8.17
C TRP A 776 21.85 -16.13 8.07
N LEU A 777 21.72 -17.28 7.43
CA LEU A 777 20.51 -18.03 7.20
C LEU A 777 20.82 -19.52 7.44
N GLU A 778 19.93 -20.23 8.10
CA GLU A 778 19.99 -21.68 8.28
C GLU A 778 18.64 -22.30 7.91
N LEU A 779 18.66 -23.27 7.00
CA LEU A 779 17.51 -24.12 6.67
C LEU A 779 17.71 -25.50 7.29
N LYS A 780 16.66 -26.04 7.88
CA LYS A 780 16.67 -27.33 8.57
C LYS A 780 15.60 -28.27 8.06
N SER A 781 15.96 -29.55 8.06
CA SER A 781 15.04 -30.68 8.03
C SER A 781 15.11 -31.41 9.38
N ASP A 782 14.36 -32.47 9.53
CA ASP A 782 14.40 -33.31 10.74
C ASP A 782 15.82 -33.89 11.02
N THR A 783 16.66 -34.03 9.99
CA THR A 783 17.96 -34.76 10.10
C THR A 783 19.18 -33.90 9.78
N ASP A 784 19.01 -32.86 8.97
CA ASP A 784 20.13 -32.12 8.39
C ASP A 784 19.89 -30.60 8.42
N SER A 785 20.97 -29.83 8.27
CA SER A 785 20.91 -28.37 8.13
C SER A 785 21.87 -27.89 7.04
N VAL A 786 21.50 -26.81 6.38
CA VAL A 786 22.35 -26.07 5.45
C VAL A 786 22.31 -24.60 5.86
N GLY A 787 23.50 -24.02 6.07
CA GLY A 787 23.65 -22.63 6.48
C GLY A 787 24.31 -21.78 5.39
N PHE A 788 23.89 -20.52 5.27
CA PHE A 788 24.50 -19.49 4.42
C PHE A 788 24.90 -18.31 5.30
N SER A 789 26.08 -17.74 5.08
CA SER A 789 26.54 -16.57 5.83
C SER A 789 27.49 -15.73 5.00
N ALA A 790 27.57 -14.43 5.29
CA ALA A 790 28.52 -13.54 4.64
C ALA A 790 28.98 -12.43 5.58
N ASP A 791 30.17 -11.91 5.37
CA ASP A 791 30.70 -10.76 6.11
C ASP A 791 29.92 -9.49 5.74
N ARG A 792 29.60 -9.32 4.45
CA ARG A 792 28.70 -8.29 3.96
C ARG A 792 27.27 -8.84 3.92
N ALA A 793 26.32 -8.06 4.39
CA ALA A 793 24.91 -8.46 4.33
C ALA A 793 24.48 -8.82 2.91
N PHE A 794 23.65 -9.82 2.78
CA PHE A 794 23.06 -10.30 1.54
C PHE A 794 21.52 -10.30 1.66
N GLU A 795 20.85 -10.71 0.60
CA GLU A 795 19.40 -10.90 0.60
C GLU A 795 19.08 -12.38 0.32
N PHE A 796 17.95 -12.88 0.79
CA PHE A 796 17.50 -14.22 0.46
C PHE A 796 15.99 -14.32 0.30
N SER A 797 15.56 -15.34 -0.44
CA SER A 797 14.21 -15.91 -0.38
C SER A 797 14.30 -17.43 -0.36
N ALA A 798 13.32 -18.09 0.26
CA ALA A 798 13.23 -19.54 0.31
C ALA A 798 11.77 -19.97 0.17
N LEU A 799 11.41 -20.60 -0.96
CA LEU A 799 10.03 -20.91 -1.31
C LEU A 799 9.87 -22.34 -1.81
N HIS A 800 8.68 -22.90 -1.70
CA HIS A 800 8.32 -24.18 -2.34
C HIS A 800 7.93 -24.04 -3.82
N TYR A 801 8.00 -22.86 -4.39
CA TYR A 801 7.63 -22.57 -5.78
C TYR A 801 8.85 -22.09 -6.55
N THR A 802 8.95 -22.51 -7.81
CA THR A 802 10.01 -21.99 -8.68
C THR A 802 9.62 -20.61 -9.22
N MET A 803 10.61 -19.75 -9.46
CA MET A 803 10.35 -18.43 -10.07
C MET A 803 9.74 -18.57 -11.47
N GLU A 804 10.05 -19.66 -12.18
CA GLU A 804 9.51 -19.96 -13.50
C GLU A 804 8.01 -20.25 -13.42
N GLU A 805 7.59 -21.08 -12.43
CA GLU A 805 6.18 -21.40 -12.25
C GLU A 805 5.38 -20.17 -11.78
N MET A 806 5.89 -19.43 -10.80
CA MET A 806 5.24 -18.19 -10.35
C MET A 806 5.07 -17.17 -11.48
N TYR A 807 6.03 -17.10 -12.40
CA TYR A 807 5.95 -16.22 -13.57
C TYR A 807 4.93 -16.68 -14.63
N GLU A 808 4.71 -18.00 -14.77
CA GLU A 808 3.83 -18.58 -15.79
C GLU A 808 2.36 -18.71 -15.37
N LYS A 809 2.07 -18.74 -14.07
CA LYS A 809 0.71 -18.93 -13.57
C LYS A 809 -0.05 -17.60 -13.47
N ALA A 810 -1.34 -17.67 -13.82
CA ALA A 810 -2.23 -16.52 -13.74
C ALA A 810 -2.87 -16.37 -12.34
N HIS A 811 -2.98 -17.44 -11.57
CA HIS A 811 -3.63 -17.44 -10.27
C HIS A 811 -2.85 -18.21 -9.22
N ALA A 812 -2.85 -17.74 -7.99
CA ALA A 812 -2.18 -18.40 -6.86
C ALA A 812 -2.67 -19.84 -6.62
N PHE A 813 -3.93 -20.12 -6.90
CA PHE A 813 -4.49 -21.47 -6.74
C PHE A 813 -4.04 -22.47 -7.81
N GLU A 814 -3.35 -22.04 -8.84
CA GLU A 814 -2.77 -22.89 -9.90
C GLU A 814 -1.37 -23.38 -9.57
N LEU A 815 -0.73 -22.80 -8.53
CA LEU A 815 0.61 -23.18 -8.13
C LEU A 815 0.64 -24.59 -7.52
N GLU A 816 1.68 -25.34 -7.87
CA GLU A 816 1.98 -26.64 -7.33
C GLU A 816 3.34 -26.60 -6.60
N LYS A 817 3.41 -27.16 -5.39
CA LYS A 817 4.68 -27.21 -4.65
C LYS A 817 5.72 -27.97 -5.46
N SER A 818 6.89 -27.37 -5.60
CA SER A 818 8.06 -27.98 -6.24
C SER A 818 8.53 -29.22 -5.49
N ASP A 819 9.30 -30.06 -6.18
CA ASP A 819 10.08 -31.16 -5.59
C ASP A 819 11.31 -30.69 -4.79
N SER A 820 11.46 -29.36 -4.62
CA SER A 820 12.57 -28.70 -3.93
C SER A 820 12.13 -27.48 -3.14
N THR A 821 12.91 -27.15 -2.13
CA THR A 821 12.95 -25.84 -1.50
C THR A 821 13.89 -24.95 -2.29
N GLU A 822 13.36 -23.91 -2.95
CA GLU A 822 14.10 -22.99 -3.80
C GLU A 822 14.70 -21.86 -2.97
N VAL A 823 16.00 -21.89 -2.75
CA VAL A 823 16.72 -20.89 -1.97
C VAL A 823 17.50 -19.98 -2.92
N MET A 824 17.22 -18.68 -2.86
CA MET A 824 17.97 -17.64 -3.54
C MET A 824 18.90 -16.95 -2.54
N VAL A 825 20.20 -16.97 -2.80
CA VAL A 825 21.21 -16.19 -2.06
C VAL A 825 21.61 -15.04 -2.95
N CYS A 826 21.09 -13.84 -2.64
CA CYS A 826 21.12 -12.70 -3.54
C CYS A 826 22.20 -11.69 -3.15
N TYR A 827 22.92 -11.19 -4.14
CA TYR A 827 23.69 -9.95 -3.99
C TYR A 827 22.76 -8.77 -3.78
N LYS A 828 21.75 -8.63 -4.65
CA LYS A 828 20.68 -7.61 -4.59
C LYS A 828 19.48 -8.03 -5.43
N ASN A 829 18.32 -7.57 -4.99
CA ASN A 829 17.10 -7.48 -5.78
C ASN A 829 16.83 -6.03 -6.18
N ARG A 830 16.15 -5.85 -7.31
CA ARG A 830 15.53 -4.57 -7.67
C ARG A 830 14.43 -4.25 -6.68
N GLY A 831 14.28 -2.99 -6.34
CA GLY A 831 13.18 -2.52 -5.51
C GLY A 831 11.80 -2.81 -6.13
N VAL A 832 10.79 -2.54 -5.36
CA VAL A 832 9.39 -2.83 -5.66
C VAL A 832 8.75 -1.69 -6.47
N GLY A 833 8.83 -0.45 -5.97
CA GLY A 833 8.18 0.71 -6.58
C GLY A 833 6.65 0.65 -6.57
N SER A 834 6.05 1.41 -7.48
CA SER A 834 4.59 1.47 -7.70
C SER A 834 4.25 1.67 -9.17
N ASN A 835 5.09 1.12 -10.07
CA ASN A 835 5.03 1.41 -11.51
C ASN A 835 4.04 0.52 -12.28
N SER A 836 3.13 -0.14 -11.61
CA SER A 836 1.97 -0.78 -12.26
C SER A 836 1.04 0.28 -12.88
N CYS A 837 0.86 1.42 -12.19
CA CYS A 837 0.17 2.62 -12.69
C CYS A 837 0.89 3.93 -12.31
N GLY A 838 1.92 3.86 -11.49
CA GLY A 838 2.66 5.01 -10.97
C GLY A 838 3.92 5.36 -11.76
N PRO A 839 4.75 6.25 -11.22
CA PRO A 839 6.03 6.62 -11.81
C PRO A 839 7.04 5.47 -11.77
N ALA A 840 8.05 5.54 -12.64
CA ALA A 840 9.14 4.57 -12.65
C ALA A 840 9.90 4.58 -11.32
N LEU A 841 10.35 3.40 -10.89
CA LEU A 841 11.16 3.21 -9.69
C LEU A 841 12.40 4.12 -9.71
N SER A 842 12.68 4.77 -8.58
CA SER A 842 13.89 5.59 -8.41
C SER A 842 15.16 4.77 -8.67
N ARG A 843 16.06 5.36 -9.44
CA ARG A 843 17.28 4.66 -9.88
C ARG A 843 18.15 4.11 -8.74
N LYS A 844 18.10 4.73 -7.56
CA LYS A 844 18.83 4.28 -6.36
C LYS A 844 18.42 2.89 -5.89
N TYR A 845 17.24 2.42 -6.29
CA TYR A 845 16.68 1.11 -5.94
C TYR A 845 16.78 0.08 -7.08
N CYS A 846 17.35 0.45 -8.22
CA CYS A 846 17.60 -0.44 -9.34
C CYS A 846 18.95 -1.16 -9.20
N VAL A 847 19.07 -2.41 -9.67
CA VAL A 847 20.34 -3.15 -9.70
C VAL A 847 21.13 -2.75 -10.95
N THR A 848 21.94 -1.71 -10.81
CA THR A 848 22.67 -1.06 -11.90
C THR A 848 24.18 -1.25 -11.83
N ASP A 849 24.65 -2.02 -10.84
CA ASP A 849 26.08 -2.24 -10.58
C ASP A 849 26.78 -2.79 -11.83
N LYS A 850 27.87 -2.13 -12.26
CA LYS A 850 28.68 -2.58 -13.40
C LYS A 850 29.64 -3.69 -13.02
N VAL A 851 30.09 -3.70 -11.79
CA VAL A 851 30.93 -4.72 -11.21
C VAL A 851 30.27 -5.22 -9.93
N ILE A 852 30.15 -6.52 -9.83
CA ILE A 852 29.58 -7.20 -8.66
C ILE A 852 30.67 -8.06 -8.05
N ASP A 853 30.99 -7.81 -6.79
CA ASP A 853 31.83 -8.68 -5.94
C ASP A 853 30.91 -9.21 -4.83
N PHE A 854 30.65 -10.52 -4.87
CA PHE A 854 29.76 -11.19 -3.95
C PHE A 854 30.42 -12.41 -3.34
N GLU A 855 30.54 -12.41 -2.01
CA GLU A 855 31.11 -13.49 -1.23
C GLU A 855 30.12 -14.02 -0.22
N PHE A 856 30.01 -15.33 -0.11
CA PHE A 856 29.26 -16.00 0.96
C PHE A 856 29.82 -17.39 1.26
N ASN A 857 29.48 -17.91 2.44
CA ASN A 857 29.90 -19.22 2.91
C ASN A 857 28.67 -20.15 2.99
N ILE A 858 28.87 -21.41 2.63
CA ILE A 858 27.90 -22.49 2.79
C ILE A 858 28.41 -23.45 3.85
N LYS A 859 27.68 -23.64 4.91
CA LYS A 859 27.92 -24.61 5.97
C LYS A 859 27.03 -25.83 5.75
N ILE A 860 27.65 -27.04 5.85
CA ILE A 860 26.95 -28.31 5.56
C ILE A 860 26.80 -29.11 6.84
#